data_4868be09509d2e6878bed60ac1bb5beb
#
_entry.id   4868be09509d2e6878bed60ac1bb5beb
#
_cell.length_a   1.000
_cell.length_b   1.000
_cell.length_c   1.000
_cell.angle_alpha   90.00
_cell.angle_beta   90.00
_cell.angle_gamma   90.00
#
_symmetry.space_group_name_H-M   'P 1'
#
loop_
_entity.id
_entity.type
_entity.pdbx_description
1 polymer ?
#
loop_
_entity_poly.entity_id
_entity_poly.type
_entity_poly.pdbx_seq_one_letter_code
_entity_poly.pdbx_strand_id
1 'polypeptide(L)'
;MSDASRAGGTRSPELETLLQRALEALQANESARAALAGAAPELRASLPRVLAASGFLIDSFTRDPGLLATLLASGELERRLDPVEFLARVPPLSADTPEGEAQRALRRWRRHELARIAWRDLAGWADLEETLADLSGFADTAIRAALGYARHTLSARYGEPRSAAGELQPLIVVGMGKLGGGELNFSSDVDLVLLFPEHGDTDGERSIANEEFFARLAQALVRLLEAPTADGMVLRVDLRLRPFGDAGPVVASFASFEDYLPRHGRDWERYAWIKARAITAPERYAEVAAAAVQPFVYRRYLDYGVFESLREMKALISREVERRELADDIKLGPGGIREIEFIVQALQLTRGGRDRGLQTSSLRAALAHLGETRVLPAEAVAELRCAYLYLRRLENRLQMLDDAQVHALPAQPLARERLALAIGARDWPALLQDLNAHRERVRNHFRDVILGGGEGDAAALRVDLGRFWDSQAETAALAEALTTAGFADGAEAARLLLELRGSSLVRRLDERGRARLQALLPVLLADIAARGGRLAVLRRVLKIIEATGKRSAYFALLRENAAARRRLVELLGHGEFLAAQIAAHPLLLDELIDERLMSQLPTRASLSAELAQRVAQLPEEDPERQVEALCHFQSAALFRIAVADLSGVLPLMRVSDRLTDVAELIIERALELGWRQITAQFGVPACDADGARRAVRICALGYGKLGGMELGYSSDLDLVFLHDSCGERQETDGPRPIDNQLFFVRLAQRIVHLLTVHSGAGRLYEVDVRLRPSGKGGLLVSNIAAFADYQRREAWTWEHQALLHARSVAGAAQLRGEFERVRLEVLCHHVRRDTLLEEVRAMRERQRRELSHGGSARFDIKQDRGGIADIEFLAQYWALAWAERYPQVVMFADTIRQLESVASAALVPQAQVDVLTAAYRTYRAATHHRALAGEPALGAAGEFATERAAVAGIWQATMGAAPPAVQV
;
A
#
# COMPACT_ATOMS: atom_id res chain seq x y z
N MET A 1 -35.81 -20.88 4.41
CA MET A 1 -37.13 -21.48 4.22
C MET A 1 -38.19 -20.37 4.20
N SER A 2 -38.95 -20.25 3.14
CA SER A 2 -40.12 -19.37 2.84
C SER A 2 -39.90 -18.33 1.74
N ASP A 3 -39.82 -18.76 0.50
CA ASP A 3 -40.13 -17.90 -0.67
C ASP A 3 -40.65 -18.71 -1.89
N ALA A 4 -41.02 -19.96 -1.69
CA ALA A 4 -41.48 -20.85 -2.77
C ALA A 4 -42.97 -20.67 -3.16
N SER A 5 -43.74 -19.72 -2.58
CA SER A 5 -45.19 -19.63 -2.77
C SER A 5 -45.69 -18.35 -3.47
N ARG A 6 -44.80 -17.47 -4.01
CA ARG A 6 -45.23 -16.17 -4.59
C ARG A 6 -45.24 -16.06 -6.12
N ALA A 7 -44.94 -17.09 -6.88
CA ALA A 7 -44.93 -17.04 -8.34
C ALA A 7 -46.20 -17.68 -8.96
N GLY A 8 -47.36 -17.13 -8.66
CA GLY A 8 -48.65 -17.51 -9.23
C GLY A 8 -49.18 -16.51 -10.29
N GLY A 9 -48.29 -15.96 -11.14
CA GLY A 9 -48.73 -15.18 -12.30
C GLY A 9 -49.32 -16.11 -13.38
N THR A 10 -50.47 -15.74 -13.95
CA THR A 10 -51.10 -16.46 -15.09
C THR A 10 -50.12 -16.38 -16.27
N ARG A 11 -49.68 -17.56 -16.77
CA ARG A 11 -48.80 -17.63 -17.94
C ARG A 11 -49.60 -17.23 -19.19
N SER A 12 -48.90 -16.59 -20.13
CA SER A 12 -49.54 -16.28 -21.42
C SER A 12 -49.88 -17.55 -22.20
N PRO A 13 -50.95 -17.54 -23.04
CA PRO A 13 -51.29 -18.68 -23.90
C PRO A 13 -50.15 -19.11 -24.81
N GLU A 14 -49.28 -18.17 -25.20
CA GLU A 14 -48.12 -18.42 -26.04
C GLU A 14 -47.03 -19.22 -25.29
N LEU A 15 -46.72 -18.87 -24.04
CA LEU A 15 -45.80 -19.59 -23.20
C LEU A 15 -46.34 -20.99 -22.83
N GLU A 16 -47.62 -21.12 -22.53
CA GLU A 16 -48.27 -22.42 -22.27
C GLU A 16 -48.21 -23.33 -23.49
N THR A 17 -48.45 -22.80 -24.67
CA THR A 17 -48.34 -23.56 -25.93
C THR A 17 -46.90 -24.05 -26.18
N LEU A 18 -45.90 -23.19 -25.94
CA LEU A 18 -44.49 -23.56 -26.06
C LEU A 18 -44.12 -24.71 -25.11
N LEU A 19 -44.52 -24.59 -23.84
CA LEU A 19 -44.27 -25.61 -22.82
C LEU A 19 -44.95 -26.93 -23.12
N GLN A 20 -46.22 -26.88 -23.52
CA GLN A 20 -46.96 -28.07 -23.85
C GLN A 20 -46.29 -28.83 -25.00
N ARG A 21 -45.90 -28.17 -26.09
CA ARG A 21 -45.14 -28.78 -27.21
C ARG A 21 -43.81 -29.40 -26.74
N ALA A 22 -43.06 -28.72 -25.90
CA ALA A 22 -41.79 -29.25 -25.36
C ALA A 22 -42.03 -30.51 -24.51
N LEU A 23 -43.04 -30.50 -23.63
CA LEU A 23 -43.38 -31.65 -22.79
C LEU A 23 -43.91 -32.82 -23.60
N GLU A 24 -44.77 -32.59 -24.63
CA GLU A 24 -45.25 -33.61 -25.56
C GLU A 24 -44.09 -34.26 -26.31
N ALA A 25 -43.15 -33.49 -26.83
CA ALA A 25 -41.93 -34.00 -27.50
C ALA A 25 -41.10 -34.90 -26.59
N LEU A 26 -40.92 -34.54 -25.32
CA LEU A 26 -40.20 -35.35 -24.32
C LEU A 26 -40.99 -36.63 -23.95
N GLN A 27 -42.31 -36.55 -23.83
CA GLN A 27 -43.17 -37.71 -23.55
C GLN A 27 -43.25 -38.69 -24.71
N ALA A 28 -43.12 -38.22 -25.95
CA ALA A 28 -43.08 -39.07 -27.16
C ALA A 28 -41.82 -39.94 -27.21
N ASN A 29 -40.71 -39.53 -26.54
CA ASN A 29 -39.50 -40.31 -26.47
C ASN A 29 -39.54 -41.32 -25.31
N GLU A 30 -39.33 -42.60 -25.61
CA GLU A 30 -39.43 -43.69 -24.62
C GLU A 30 -38.39 -43.56 -23.46
N SER A 31 -37.14 -43.22 -23.77
CA SER A 31 -36.09 -43.05 -22.79
C SER A 31 -36.39 -41.87 -21.85
N ALA A 32 -36.76 -40.70 -22.38
CA ALA A 32 -37.11 -39.53 -21.60
C ALA A 32 -38.35 -39.77 -20.73
N ARG A 33 -39.36 -40.43 -21.28
CA ARG A 33 -40.58 -40.79 -20.55
C ARG A 33 -40.34 -41.73 -19.40
N ALA A 34 -39.48 -42.77 -19.60
CA ALA A 34 -39.12 -43.71 -18.56
C ALA A 34 -38.33 -43.02 -17.46
N ALA A 35 -37.35 -42.18 -17.81
CA ALA A 35 -36.54 -41.40 -16.86
C ALA A 35 -37.40 -40.43 -16.04
N LEU A 36 -38.35 -39.71 -16.67
CA LEU A 36 -39.26 -38.82 -15.98
C LEU A 36 -40.20 -39.59 -15.04
N ALA A 37 -40.64 -40.78 -15.40
CA ALA A 37 -41.49 -41.62 -14.53
C ALA A 37 -40.76 -42.08 -13.27
N GLY A 38 -39.45 -42.37 -13.40
CA GLY A 38 -38.58 -42.79 -12.28
C GLY A 38 -37.95 -41.65 -11.50
N ALA A 39 -38.04 -40.42 -11.96
CA ALA A 39 -37.40 -39.28 -11.33
C ALA A 39 -38.06 -38.88 -9.99
N ALA A 40 -37.30 -38.29 -9.08
CA ALA A 40 -37.81 -37.73 -7.81
C ALA A 40 -38.94 -36.72 -8.07
N PRO A 41 -39.96 -36.64 -7.19
CA PRO A 41 -41.10 -35.72 -7.34
C PRO A 41 -40.68 -34.26 -7.53
N GLU A 42 -39.62 -33.82 -6.81
CA GLU A 42 -39.09 -32.45 -6.86
C GLU A 42 -38.45 -32.13 -8.23
N LEU A 43 -37.74 -33.08 -8.83
CA LEU A 43 -37.13 -32.95 -10.16
C LEU A 43 -38.28 -32.80 -11.22
N ARG A 44 -39.29 -33.64 -11.15
CA ARG A 44 -40.46 -33.58 -12.03
C ARG A 44 -41.25 -32.28 -11.91
N ALA A 45 -41.42 -31.77 -10.67
CA ALA A 45 -42.13 -30.53 -10.42
C ALA A 45 -41.35 -29.29 -10.90
N SER A 46 -40.04 -29.34 -10.95
CA SER A 46 -39.19 -28.23 -11.41
C SER A 46 -39.12 -28.13 -12.94
N LEU A 47 -39.29 -29.23 -13.67
CA LEU A 47 -39.11 -29.30 -15.12
C LEU A 47 -39.92 -28.26 -15.91
N PRO A 48 -41.25 -28.07 -15.70
CA PRO A 48 -42.02 -27.05 -16.42
C PRO A 48 -41.52 -25.63 -16.20
N ARG A 49 -40.99 -25.33 -14.98
CA ARG A 49 -40.42 -24.02 -14.66
C ARG A 49 -39.09 -23.79 -15.41
N VAL A 50 -38.18 -24.76 -15.42
CA VAL A 50 -36.87 -24.60 -16.06
C VAL A 50 -36.98 -24.54 -17.58
N LEU A 51 -37.90 -25.32 -18.18
CA LEU A 51 -38.21 -25.24 -19.62
C LEU A 51 -38.85 -23.88 -20.00
N ALA A 52 -39.76 -23.35 -19.17
CA ALA A 52 -40.34 -22.04 -19.38
C ALA A 52 -39.25 -20.94 -19.37
N ALA A 53 -38.26 -21.06 -18.51
CA ALA A 53 -37.22 -20.07 -18.32
C ALA A 53 -36.06 -20.16 -19.34
N SER A 54 -35.82 -21.32 -19.98
CA SER A 54 -34.65 -21.54 -20.85
C SER A 54 -34.97 -22.25 -22.15
N GLY A 55 -34.85 -21.55 -23.30
CA GLY A 55 -34.90 -22.12 -24.62
C GLY A 55 -33.77 -23.10 -24.92
N PHE A 56 -32.58 -22.81 -24.35
CA PHE A 56 -31.46 -23.74 -24.43
C PHE A 56 -31.78 -25.12 -23.85
N LEU A 57 -32.52 -25.20 -22.73
CA LEU A 57 -32.92 -26.49 -22.15
C LEU A 57 -33.98 -27.19 -23.02
N ILE A 58 -34.95 -26.44 -23.57
CA ILE A 58 -35.90 -26.98 -24.51
C ILE A 58 -35.16 -27.61 -25.70
N ASP A 59 -34.31 -26.84 -26.35
CA ASP A 59 -33.54 -27.29 -27.52
C ASP A 59 -32.62 -28.46 -27.19
N SER A 60 -31.95 -28.43 -26.05
CA SER A 60 -31.02 -29.50 -25.66
C SER A 60 -31.73 -30.83 -25.42
N PHE A 61 -32.85 -30.83 -24.72
CA PHE A 61 -33.56 -32.05 -24.38
C PHE A 61 -34.46 -32.58 -25.53
N THR A 62 -34.95 -31.71 -26.42
CA THR A 62 -35.69 -32.16 -27.62
C THR A 62 -34.76 -32.70 -28.69
N ARG A 63 -33.56 -32.15 -28.87
CA ARG A 63 -32.55 -32.69 -29.81
C ARG A 63 -31.91 -33.97 -29.32
N ASP A 64 -31.65 -34.07 -28.00
CA ASP A 64 -31.02 -35.22 -27.34
C ASP A 64 -31.82 -35.65 -26.09
N PRO A 65 -32.89 -36.42 -26.26
CA PRO A 65 -33.66 -36.91 -25.11
C PRO A 65 -32.87 -37.83 -24.18
N GLY A 66 -31.76 -38.45 -24.65
CA GLY A 66 -30.85 -39.23 -23.84
C GLY A 66 -30.11 -38.37 -22.81
N LEU A 67 -29.83 -37.11 -23.09
CA LEU A 67 -29.29 -36.16 -22.17
C LEU A 67 -30.17 -35.96 -20.93
N LEU A 68 -31.49 -35.78 -21.14
CA LEU A 68 -32.46 -35.66 -20.05
C LEU A 68 -32.45 -36.91 -19.18
N ALA A 69 -32.49 -38.11 -19.82
CA ALA A 69 -32.49 -39.39 -19.14
C ALA A 69 -31.20 -39.56 -18.28
N THR A 70 -30.04 -39.21 -18.83
CA THR A 70 -28.76 -39.26 -18.12
C THR A 70 -28.75 -38.32 -16.91
N LEU A 71 -29.16 -37.08 -17.04
CA LEU A 71 -29.22 -36.10 -15.96
C LEU A 71 -30.15 -36.52 -14.81
N LEU A 72 -31.33 -37.08 -15.16
CA LEU A 72 -32.29 -37.55 -14.14
C LEU A 72 -31.79 -38.81 -13.40
N ALA A 73 -31.03 -39.68 -14.08
CA ALA A 73 -30.49 -40.92 -13.49
C ALA A 73 -29.23 -40.71 -12.68
N SER A 74 -28.42 -39.65 -12.95
CA SER A 74 -27.11 -39.47 -12.36
C SER A 74 -27.12 -38.98 -10.90
N GLY A 75 -28.24 -38.39 -10.43
CA GLY A 75 -28.31 -37.71 -9.12
C GLY A 75 -27.59 -36.38 -9.05
N GLU A 76 -26.99 -35.91 -10.15
CA GLU A 76 -26.16 -34.69 -10.20
C GLU A 76 -26.95 -33.39 -10.06
N LEU A 77 -28.23 -33.42 -10.32
CA LEU A 77 -29.13 -32.29 -10.13
C LEU A 77 -29.40 -32.00 -8.64
N GLU A 78 -29.26 -33.01 -7.77
CA GLU A 78 -29.64 -32.94 -6.37
C GLU A 78 -28.50 -32.42 -5.48
N ARG A 79 -27.28 -32.36 -5.99
CA ARG A 79 -26.07 -31.97 -5.20
C ARG A 79 -25.18 -30.98 -5.94
N ARG A 80 -24.40 -30.20 -5.17
CA ARG A 80 -23.28 -29.42 -5.69
C ARG A 80 -22.14 -30.34 -6.07
N LEU A 81 -21.45 -30.05 -7.18
CA LEU A 81 -20.23 -30.73 -7.56
C LEU A 81 -19.00 -30.08 -6.93
N ASP A 82 -18.03 -30.93 -6.55
CA ASP A 82 -16.71 -30.45 -6.18
C ASP A 82 -15.89 -30.08 -7.44
N PRO A 83 -15.06 -29.02 -7.42
CA PRO A 83 -14.19 -28.69 -8.56
C PRO A 83 -13.34 -29.86 -9.07
N VAL A 84 -12.92 -30.80 -8.21
CA VAL A 84 -12.16 -32.00 -8.61
C VAL A 84 -13.00 -32.96 -9.43
N GLU A 85 -14.30 -33.03 -9.19
CA GLU A 85 -15.21 -33.91 -9.93
C GLU A 85 -15.37 -33.53 -11.41
N PHE A 86 -15.19 -32.26 -11.75
CA PHE A 86 -15.18 -31.81 -13.16
C PHE A 86 -14.08 -32.49 -13.98
N LEU A 87 -12.88 -32.72 -13.39
CA LEU A 87 -11.80 -33.43 -14.07
C LEU A 87 -12.12 -34.90 -14.36
N ALA A 88 -12.81 -35.57 -13.44
CA ALA A 88 -13.21 -36.97 -13.60
C ALA A 88 -14.29 -37.16 -14.66
N ARG A 89 -14.98 -36.08 -15.07
CA ARG A 89 -16.09 -36.06 -16.02
C ARG A 89 -15.65 -35.73 -17.45
N VAL A 90 -14.38 -35.35 -17.63
CA VAL A 90 -13.82 -35.12 -18.97
C VAL A 90 -13.92 -36.39 -19.80
N PRO A 91 -14.44 -36.33 -21.03
CA PRO A 91 -14.44 -37.50 -21.91
C PRO A 91 -12.99 -37.97 -22.15
N PRO A 92 -12.75 -39.30 -22.20
CA PRO A 92 -11.40 -39.84 -22.44
C PRO A 92 -10.95 -39.44 -23.87
N LEU A 93 -9.85 -38.67 -23.93
CA LEU A 93 -9.20 -38.21 -25.16
C LEU A 93 -7.78 -38.77 -25.21
N SER A 94 -7.49 -39.62 -26.20
CA SER A 94 -6.12 -40.15 -26.45
C SER A 94 -5.52 -39.50 -27.69
N ALA A 95 -4.20 -39.61 -27.86
CA ALA A 95 -3.52 -39.15 -29.07
C ALA A 95 -4.06 -39.80 -30.36
N ASP A 96 -4.58 -41.05 -30.25
CA ASP A 96 -5.14 -41.81 -31.37
C ASP A 96 -6.60 -41.41 -31.69
N THR A 97 -7.25 -40.62 -30.82
CA THR A 97 -8.62 -40.14 -31.06
C THR A 97 -8.61 -39.16 -32.23
N PRO A 98 -9.36 -39.39 -33.30
CA PRO A 98 -9.46 -38.41 -34.40
C PRO A 98 -9.99 -37.05 -33.92
N GLU A 99 -9.43 -35.91 -34.40
CA GLU A 99 -9.77 -34.56 -33.97
C GLU A 99 -11.29 -34.30 -34.02
N GLY A 100 -11.97 -34.78 -35.05
CA GLY A 100 -13.43 -34.65 -35.17
C GLY A 100 -14.23 -35.40 -34.09
N GLU A 101 -13.70 -36.51 -33.57
CA GLU A 101 -14.31 -37.24 -32.44
C GLU A 101 -14.03 -36.55 -31.12
N ALA A 102 -12.81 -36.04 -30.91
CA ALA A 102 -12.45 -35.24 -29.76
C ALA A 102 -13.35 -33.97 -29.69
N GLN A 103 -13.54 -33.29 -30.79
CA GLN A 103 -14.45 -32.15 -30.90
C GLN A 103 -15.88 -32.50 -30.53
N ARG A 104 -16.45 -33.60 -31.04
CA ARG A 104 -17.80 -34.04 -30.69
C ARG A 104 -17.93 -34.40 -29.22
N ALA A 105 -16.96 -35.10 -28.66
CA ALA A 105 -16.98 -35.50 -27.26
C ALA A 105 -17.00 -34.29 -26.31
N LEU A 106 -16.13 -33.27 -26.54
CA LEU A 106 -16.10 -32.05 -25.77
C LEU A 106 -17.38 -31.24 -25.84
N ARG A 107 -18.07 -31.21 -27.03
CA ARG A 107 -19.32 -30.46 -27.21
C ARG A 107 -20.48 -31.14 -26.53
N ARG A 108 -20.59 -32.48 -26.59
CA ARG A 108 -21.59 -33.23 -25.84
C ARG A 108 -21.42 -33.08 -24.35
N TRP A 109 -20.20 -33.12 -23.89
CA TRP A 109 -19.90 -32.87 -22.48
C TRP A 109 -20.29 -31.43 -22.06
N ARG A 110 -19.94 -30.40 -22.85
CA ARG A 110 -20.44 -29.02 -22.61
C ARG A 110 -21.98 -28.99 -22.47
N ARG A 111 -22.68 -29.57 -23.40
CA ARG A 111 -24.15 -29.54 -23.37
C ARG A 111 -24.69 -30.18 -22.09
N HIS A 112 -24.11 -31.27 -21.66
CA HIS A 112 -24.47 -31.96 -20.42
C HIS A 112 -24.24 -31.05 -19.20
N GLU A 113 -23.03 -30.45 -19.06
CA GLU A 113 -22.71 -29.60 -17.92
C GLU A 113 -23.55 -28.32 -17.90
N LEU A 114 -23.71 -27.64 -19.03
CA LEU A 114 -24.52 -26.44 -19.08
C LEU A 114 -26.00 -26.73 -18.79
N ALA A 115 -26.54 -27.88 -19.20
CA ALA A 115 -27.89 -28.29 -18.87
C ALA A 115 -28.07 -28.55 -17.37
N ARG A 116 -27.11 -29.22 -16.74
CA ARG A 116 -27.06 -29.41 -15.29
C ARG A 116 -27.02 -28.06 -14.54
N ILE A 117 -26.08 -27.16 -14.90
CA ILE A 117 -25.93 -25.87 -14.27
C ILE A 117 -27.16 -25.00 -14.42
N ALA A 118 -27.69 -24.89 -15.65
CA ALA A 118 -28.89 -24.10 -15.90
C ALA A 118 -30.10 -24.63 -15.14
N TRP A 119 -30.28 -25.97 -15.08
CA TRP A 119 -31.40 -26.54 -14.31
C TRP A 119 -31.30 -26.20 -12.82
N ARG A 120 -30.13 -26.41 -12.20
CA ARG A 120 -29.94 -26.12 -10.78
C ARG A 120 -30.18 -24.65 -10.45
N ASP A 121 -29.66 -23.71 -11.29
CA ASP A 121 -29.86 -22.26 -11.13
C ASP A 121 -31.36 -21.88 -11.26
N LEU A 122 -32.02 -22.33 -12.34
CA LEU A 122 -33.41 -21.97 -12.61
C LEU A 122 -34.41 -22.64 -11.66
N ALA A 123 -34.08 -23.81 -11.14
CA ALA A 123 -34.85 -24.46 -10.10
C ALA A 123 -34.67 -23.80 -8.72
N GLY A 124 -33.62 -22.97 -8.55
CA GLY A 124 -33.30 -22.32 -7.30
C GLY A 124 -32.57 -23.21 -6.29
N TRP A 125 -31.95 -24.33 -6.76
CA TRP A 125 -31.12 -25.24 -5.93
C TRP A 125 -29.67 -24.80 -5.83
N ALA A 126 -29.18 -24.04 -6.81
CA ALA A 126 -27.90 -23.37 -6.79
C ALA A 126 -28.08 -21.86 -6.54
N ASP A 127 -27.22 -21.28 -5.72
CA ASP A 127 -27.09 -19.84 -5.65
C ASP A 127 -26.22 -19.31 -6.81
N LEU A 128 -26.14 -18.00 -6.96
CA LEU A 128 -25.32 -17.39 -8.01
C LEU A 128 -23.82 -17.75 -7.89
N GLU A 129 -23.31 -17.89 -6.68
CA GLU A 129 -21.89 -18.20 -6.43
C GLU A 129 -21.54 -19.59 -6.93
N GLU A 130 -22.41 -20.57 -6.65
CA GLU A 130 -22.28 -21.93 -7.18
C GLU A 130 -22.35 -21.91 -8.71
N THR A 131 -23.32 -21.22 -9.29
CA THR A 131 -23.51 -21.14 -10.75
C THR A 131 -22.27 -20.58 -11.46
N LEU A 132 -21.70 -19.45 -10.96
CA LEU A 132 -20.50 -18.85 -11.54
C LEU A 132 -19.24 -19.72 -11.34
N ALA A 133 -19.11 -20.36 -10.20
CA ALA A 133 -18.01 -21.28 -9.91
C ALA A 133 -18.07 -22.53 -10.82
N ASP A 134 -19.26 -23.12 -11.01
CA ASP A 134 -19.46 -24.28 -11.89
C ASP A 134 -19.16 -23.94 -13.35
N LEU A 135 -19.64 -22.78 -13.85
CA LEU A 135 -19.32 -22.31 -15.20
C LEU A 135 -17.83 -22.06 -15.41
N SER A 136 -17.16 -21.46 -14.42
CA SER A 136 -15.71 -21.22 -14.48
C SER A 136 -14.92 -22.52 -14.37
N GLY A 137 -15.34 -23.43 -13.49
CA GLY A 137 -14.73 -24.75 -13.32
C GLY A 137 -14.86 -25.64 -14.57
N PHE A 138 -16.03 -25.60 -15.22
CA PHE A 138 -16.24 -26.24 -16.52
C PHE A 138 -15.28 -25.67 -17.58
N ALA A 139 -15.19 -24.34 -17.71
CA ALA A 139 -14.32 -23.71 -18.70
C ALA A 139 -12.84 -24.02 -18.46
N ASP A 140 -12.36 -23.92 -17.22
CA ASP A 140 -10.99 -24.30 -16.85
C ASP A 140 -10.68 -25.75 -17.24
N THR A 141 -11.62 -26.64 -16.97
CA THR A 141 -11.44 -28.07 -17.24
C THR A 141 -11.50 -28.36 -18.75
N ALA A 142 -12.37 -27.70 -19.49
CA ALA A 142 -12.45 -27.81 -20.94
C ALA A 142 -11.15 -27.31 -21.63
N ILE A 143 -10.58 -26.21 -21.15
CA ILE A 143 -9.31 -25.67 -21.64
C ILE A 143 -8.18 -26.67 -21.36
N ARG A 144 -8.09 -27.23 -20.15
CA ARG A 144 -7.06 -28.24 -19.81
C ARG A 144 -7.20 -29.52 -20.63
N ALA A 145 -8.40 -30.00 -20.84
CA ALA A 145 -8.66 -31.20 -21.65
C ALA A 145 -8.26 -30.99 -23.11
N ALA A 146 -8.70 -29.87 -23.71
CA ALA A 146 -8.35 -29.53 -25.08
C ALA A 146 -6.84 -29.31 -25.26
N LEU A 147 -6.18 -28.65 -24.31
CA LEU A 147 -4.72 -28.45 -24.31
C LEU A 147 -3.97 -29.77 -24.18
N GLY A 148 -4.42 -30.65 -23.28
CA GLY A 148 -3.81 -31.97 -23.07
C GLY A 148 -3.85 -32.81 -24.34
N TYR A 149 -5.01 -32.86 -24.99
CA TYR A 149 -5.18 -33.59 -26.26
C TYR A 149 -4.30 -32.99 -27.37
N ALA A 150 -4.34 -31.65 -27.57
CA ALA A 150 -3.55 -30.98 -28.59
C ALA A 150 -2.03 -31.15 -28.36
N ARG A 151 -1.59 -31.08 -27.09
CA ARG A 151 -0.18 -31.33 -26.74
C ARG A 151 0.24 -32.74 -27.07
N HIS A 152 -0.52 -33.77 -26.66
CA HIS A 152 -0.20 -35.17 -26.97
C HIS A 152 -0.06 -35.41 -28.49
N THR A 153 -0.97 -34.82 -29.28
CA THR A 153 -0.95 -34.96 -30.73
C THR A 153 0.29 -34.30 -31.37
N LEU A 154 0.67 -33.10 -30.87
CA LEU A 154 1.83 -32.37 -31.39
C LEU A 154 3.15 -32.97 -30.92
N SER A 155 3.25 -33.40 -29.64
CA SER A 155 4.44 -34.01 -29.09
C SER A 155 4.75 -35.38 -29.76
N ALA A 156 3.75 -36.13 -30.15
CA ALA A 156 3.94 -37.35 -30.94
C ALA A 156 4.61 -37.09 -32.30
N ARG A 157 4.49 -35.85 -32.83
CA ARG A 157 5.05 -35.43 -34.14
C ARG A 157 6.39 -34.71 -34.04
N TYR A 158 6.58 -33.87 -33.02
CA TYR A 158 7.70 -32.92 -32.91
C TYR A 158 8.58 -33.18 -31.68
N GLY A 159 8.16 -34.03 -30.74
CA GLY A 159 8.75 -34.15 -29.41
C GLY A 159 8.22 -33.13 -28.42
N GLU A 160 8.72 -33.20 -27.21
CA GLU A 160 8.36 -32.24 -26.13
C GLU A 160 9.22 -30.97 -26.18
N PRO A 161 8.65 -29.76 -25.97
CA PRO A 161 9.40 -28.53 -25.94
C PRO A 161 10.31 -28.46 -24.70
N ARG A 162 11.60 -28.13 -24.91
CA ARG A 162 12.60 -28.04 -23.85
C ARG A 162 13.34 -26.70 -23.88
N SER A 163 13.81 -26.27 -22.71
CA SER A 163 14.74 -25.13 -22.60
C SER A 163 16.15 -25.52 -23.05
N ALA A 164 17.04 -24.57 -23.19
CA ALA A 164 18.45 -24.80 -23.45
C ALA A 164 19.13 -25.70 -22.37
N ALA A 165 18.60 -25.69 -21.15
CA ALA A 165 19.02 -26.53 -20.03
C ALA A 165 18.39 -27.95 -20.06
N GLY A 166 17.52 -28.24 -21.05
CA GLY A 166 16.81 -29.51 -21.17
C GLY A 166 15.53 -29.64 -20.33
N GLU A 167 15.10 -28.60 -19.66
CA GLU A 167 13.87 -28.58 -18.86
C GLU A 167 12.63 -28.53 -19.75
N LEU A 168 11.61 -29.31 -19.38
CA LEU A 168 10.33 -29.34 -20.06
C LEU A 168 9.60 -27.98 -19.94
N GLN A 169 9.15 -27.45 -21.07
CA GLN A 169 8.48 -26.16 -21.13
C GLN A 169 6.95 -26.34 -21.22
N PRO A 170 6.14 -25.80 -20.28
CA PRO A 170 4.68 -25.81 -20.37
C PRO A 170 4.15 -24.62 -21.17
N LEU A 171 2.97 -24.78 -21.81
CA LEU A 171 2.14 -23.64 -22.19
C LEU A 171 1.34 -23.18 -20.98
N ILE A 172 1.49 -21.92 -20.62
CA ILE A 172 0.74 -21.26 -19.55
C ILE A 172 -0.45 -20.56 -20.17
N VAL A 173 -1.65 -21.01 -19.83
CA VAL A 173 -2.91 -20.38 -20.23
C VAL A 173 -3.38 -19.49 -19.07
N VAL A 174 -3.41 -18.19 -19.30
CA VAL A 174 -3.89 -17.19 -18.34
C VAL A 174 -5.30 -16.80 -18.72
N GLY A 175 -6.28 -17.09 -17.85
CA GLY A 175 -7.63 -16.61 -17.96
C GLY A 175 -7.72 -15.16 -17.49
N MET A 176 -8.36 -14.32 -18.30
CA MET A 176 -8.56 -12.91 -18.06
C MET A 176 -10.06 -12.62 -17.81
N GLY A 177 -10.40 -11.39 -17.55
CA GLY A 177 -11.80 -10.95 -17.45
C GLY A 177 -12.64 -11.76 -16.45
N LYS A 178 -13.82 -12.23 -16.88
CA LYS A 178 -14.73 -13.01 -16.03
C LYS A 178 -14.16 -14.38 -15.66
N LEU A 179 -13.48 -15.04 -16.59
CA LEU A 179 -12.87 -16.34 -16.33
C LEU A 179 -11.73 -16.22 -15.31
N GLY A 180 -10.88 -15.22 -15.47
CA GLY A 180 -9.80 -14.96 -14.52
C GLY A 180 -10.32 -14.65 -13.11
N GLY A 181 -11.42 -13.92 -12.97
CA GLY A 181 -12.10 -13.66 -11.71
C GLY A 181 -12.85 -14.85 -11.10
N GLY A 182 -12.95 -15.98 -11.80
CA GLY A 182 -13.79 -17.12 -11.38
C GLY A 182 -15.28 -16.81 -11.42
N GLU A 183 -15.69 -15.90 -12.31
CA GLU A 183 -17.05 -15.34 -12.38
C GLU A 183 -17.62 -15.45 -13.81
N LEU A 184 -17.37 -16.56 -14.50
CA LEU A 184 -17.80 -16.76 -15.87
C LEU A 184 -19.34 -16.84 -15.97
N ASN A 185 -19.92 -16.26 -17.00
CA ASN A 185 -21.36 -16.36 -17.29
C ASN A 185 -21.68 -17.56 -18.18
N PHE A 186 -22.98 -17.85 -18.30
CA PHE A 186 -23.51 -18.99 -19.04
C PHE A 186 -23.07 -19.02 -20.51
N SER A 187 -23.09 -17.90 -21.21
CA SER A 187 -22.66 -17.79 -22.61
C SER A 187 -21.69 -16.61 -22.80
N SER A 188 -20.58 -16.64 -22.09
CA SER A 188 -19.54 -15.62 -22.14
C SER A 188 -18.38 -16.07 -23.01
N ASP A 189 -17.66 -15.09 -23.61
CA ASP A 189 -16.35 -15.35 -24.18
C ASP A 189 -15.35 -15.63 -23.06
N VAL A 190 -14.34 -16.42 -23.36
CA VAL A 190 -13.17 -16.63 -22.50
C VAL A 190 -12.00 -15.83 -23.06
N ASP A 191 -11.59 -14.80 -22.32
CA ASP A 191 -10.42 -14.00 -22.63
C ASP A 191 -9.18 -14.76 -22.17
N LEU A 192 -8.25 -15.08 -23.08
CA LEU A 192 -7.04 -15.85 -22.78
C LEU A 192 -5.77 -15.12 -23.21
N VAL A 193 -4.72 -15.22 -22.41
CA VAL A 193 -3.35 -14.87 -22.77
C VAL A 193 -2.48 -16.10 -22.62
N LEU A 194 -1.65 -16.37 -23.63
CA LEU A 194 -0.85 -17.57 -23.74
C LEU A 194 0.64 -17.23 -23.61
N LEU A 195 1.30 -17.87 -22.64
CA LEU A 195 2.71 -17.60 -22.32
C LEU A 195 3.50 -18.92 -22.27
N PHE A 196 4.81 -18.84 -22.51
CA PHE A 196 5.73 -19.92 -22.23
C PHE A 196 7.02 -19.40 -21.56
N PRO A 197 7.70 -20.21 -20.70
CA PRO A 197 8.81 -19.69 -19.91
C PRO A 197 10.05 -19.34 -20.75
N GLU A 198 10.62 -20.30 -21.49
CA GLU A 198 11.94 -20.15 -22.11
C GLU A 198 11.99 -20.60 -23.56
N HIS A 199 12.86 -19.96 -24.32
CA HIS A 199 13.22 -20.39 -25.66
C HIS A 199 13.99 -21.73 -25.65
N GLY A 200 13.97 -22.39 -26.77
CA GLY A 200 14.63 -23.69 -26.98
C GLY A 200 13.98 -24.45 -28.12
N ASP A 201 14.20 -25.72 -28.20
CA ASP A 201 13.72 -26.57 -29.26
C ASP A 201 13.03 -27.82 -28.71
N THR A 202 12.18 -28.46 -29.53
CA THR A 202 11.59 -29.76 -29.18
C THR A 202 12.60 -30.90 -29.32
N ASP A 203 12.43 -31.98 -28.52
CA ASP A 203 13.38 -33.13 -28.45
C ASP A 203 13.06 -34.27 -29.41
N GLY A 204 12.14 -34.11 -30.35
CA GLY A 204 11.77 -35.15 -31.29
C GLY A 204 12.63 -35.19 -32.56
N GLU A 205 12.45 -36.24 -33.41
CA GLU A 205 13.17 -36.40 -34.69
C GLU A 205 12.94 -35.19 -35.66
N ARG A 206 11.79 -34.56 -35.56
CA ARG A 206 11.43 -33.33 -36.31
C ARG A 206 11.42 -32.15 -35.37
N SER A 207 12.58 -31.82 -34.81
CA SER A 207 12.68 -30.69 -33.88
C SER A 207 12.27 -29.36 -34.54
N ILE A 208 11.53 -28.55 -33.80
CA ILE A 208 11.12 -27.17 -34.12
C ILE A 208 11.34 -26.27 -32.92
N ALA A 209 11.48 -24.96 -33.15
CA ALA A 209 11.60 -23.99 -32.08
C ALA A 209 10.37 -23.96 -31.16
N ASN A 210 10.58 -23.70 -29.87
CA ASN A 210 9.49 -23.62 -28.88
C ASN A 210 8.41 -22.62 -29.27
N GLU A 211 8.77 -21.48 -29.86
CA GLU A 211 7.77 -20.50 -30.34
C GLU A 211 6.85 -21.10 -31.39
N GLU A 212 7.43 -21.85 -32.35
CA GLU A 212 6.64 -22.47 -33.41
C GLU A 212 5.77 -23.59 -32.84
N PHE A 213 6.31 -24.39 -31.91
CA PHE A 213 5.54 -25.45 -31.25
C PHE A 213 4.36 -24.87 -30.48
N PHE A 214 4.58 -23.84 -29.65
CA PHE A 214 3.50 -23.23 -28.86
C PHE A 214 2.51 -22.46 -29.71
N ALA A 215 2.94 -21.82 -30.81
CA ALA A 215 2.00 -21.20 -31.76
C ALA A 215 1.06 -22.22 -32.39
N ARG A 216 1.57 -23.41 -32.80
CA ARG A 216 0.76 -24.52 -33.34
C ARG A 216 -0.16 -25.09 -32.26
N LEU A 217 0.33 -25.21 -31.02
CA LEU A 217 -0.45 -25.71 -29.88
C LEU A 217 -1.60 -24.75 -29.55
N ALA A 218 -1.36 -23.46 -29.55
CA ALA A 218 -2.38 -22.43 -29.36
C ALA A 218 -3.46 -22.48 -30.45
N GLN A 219 -3.06 -22.62 -31.71
CA GLN A 219 -4.00 -22.74 -32.83
C GLN A 219 -4.86 -24.00 -32.71
N ALA A 220 -4.27 -25.13 -32.30
CA ALA A 220 -5.00 -26.38 -32.08
C ALA A 220 -5.98 -26.26 -30.90
N LEU A 221 -5.57 -25.63 -29.80
CA LEU A 221 -6.42 -25.33 -28.64
C LEU A 221 -7.65 -24.51 -29.04
N VAL A 222 -7.45 -23.41 -29.75
CA VAL A 222 -8.55 -22.54 -30.21
C VAL A 222 -9.48 -23.30 -31.14
N ARG A 223 -8.95 -24.06 -32.11
CA ARG A 223 -9.79 -24.89 -33.01
C ARG A 223 -10.65 -25.89 -32.26
N LEU A 224 -10.10 -26.59 -31.26
CA LEU A 224 -10.85 -27.55 -30.46
C LEU A 224 -11.99 -26.92 -29.68
N LEU A 225 -11.78 -25.72 -29.15
CA LEU A 225 -12.77 -25.02 -28.32
C LEU A 225 -13.83 -24.27 -29.16
N GLU A 226 -13.40 -23.54 -30.19
CA GLU A 226 -14.25 -22.57 -30.88
C GLU A 226 -14.84 -23.04 -32.21
N ALA A 227 -14.18 -23.94 -32.95
CA ALA A 227 -14.65 -24.29 -34.28
C ALA A 227 -16.11 -24.75 -34.26
N PRO A 228 -17.02 -24.13 -35.06
CA PRO A 228 -18.41 -24.51 -35.08
C PRO A 228 -18.61 -25.87 -35.76
N THR A 229 -19.39 -26.75 -35.14
CA THR A 229 -19.78 -28.04 -35.69
C THR A 229 -21.30 -28.20 -35.60
N ALA A 230 -21.82 -29.33 -36.11
CA ALA A 230 -23.27 -29.65 -35.95
C ALA A 230 -23.68 -29.72 -34.46
N ASP A 231 -22.74 -30.02 -33.55
CA ASP A 231 -22.93 -30.06 -32.10
C ASP A 231 -22.68 -28.69 -31.41
N GLY A 232 -22.46 -27.63 -32.17
CA GLY A 232 -22.13 -26.29 -31.63
C GLY A 232 -20.61 -26.09 -31.43
N MET A 233 -20.24 -25.28 -30.44
CA MET A 233 -18.87 -25.02 -30.00
C MET A 233 -18.70 -25.35 -28.50
N VAL A 234 -17.51 -25.39 -27.99
CA VAL A 234 -17.24 -25.56 -26.54
C VAL A 234 -17.20 -24.20 -25.84
N LEU A 235 -16.29 -23.33 -26.24
CA LEU A 235 -16.11 -21.98 -25.73
C LEU A 235 -15.78 -21.03 -26.88
N ARG A 236 -16.23 -19.79 -26.80
CA ARG A 236 -15.74 -18.69 -27.64
C ARG A 236 -14.45 -18.17 -27.04
N VAL A 237 -13.36 -18.13 -27.81
CA VAL A 237 -12.04 -17.72 -27.33
C VAL A 237 -11.65 -16.35 -27.85
N ASP A 238 -11.33 -15.43 -26.93
CA ASP A 238 -10.81 -14.11 -27.27
C ASP A 238 -9.34 -14.00 -26.84
N LEU A 239 -8.46 -13.73 -27.82
CA LEU A 239 -7.01 -13.56 -27.58
C LEU A 239 -6.56 -12.10 -27.72
N ARG A 240 -7.47 -11.13 -27.83
CA ARG A 240 -7.13 -9.71 -28.09
C ARG A 240 -6.44 -9.01 -26.91
N LEU A 241 -6.47 -9.58 -25.70
CA LEU A 241 -5.78 -9.07 -24.52
C LEU A 241 -4.28 -9.45 -24.48
N ARG A 242 -3.77 -10.20 -25.49
CA ARG A 242 -2.36 -10.53 -25.60
C ARG A 242 -1.49 -9.31 -25.92
N PRO A 243 -0.18 -9.33 -25.59
CA PRO A 243 0.74 -8.26 -25.96
C PRO A 243 0.62 -7.84 -27.43
N PHE A 244 0.53 -6.54 -27.68
CA PHE A 244 0.28 -5.92 -28.99
C PHE A 244 -1.07 -6.26 -29.66
N GLY A 245 -1.99 -6.89 -28.95
CA GLY A 245 -3.30 -7.24 -29.48
C GLY A 245 -3.23 -8.09 -30.75
N ASP A 246 -4.05 -7.77 -31.76
CA ASP A 246 -4.09 -8.55 -33.03
C ASP A 246 -2.80 -8.46 -33.85
N ALA A 247 -1.97 -7.45 -33.64
CA ALA A 247 -0.68 -7.31 -34.31
C ALA A 247 0.45 -8.13 -33.67
N GLY A 248 0.23 -8.64 -32.44
CA GLY A 248 1.23 -9.42 -31.71
C GLY A 248 1.17 -10.92 -31.96
N PRO A 249 2.22 -11.65 -31.56
CA PRO A 249 2.22 -13.12 -31.64
C PRO A 249 1.13 -13.72 -30.76
N VAL A 250 0.62 -14.90 -31.15
CA VAL A 250 -0.44 -15.61 -30.41
C VAL A 250 0.04 -16.07 -29.04
N VAL A 251 1.33 -16.40 -28.91
CA VAL A 251 1.99 -16.84 -27.67
C VAL A 251 3.23 -15.99 -27.46
N ALA A 252 3.51 -15.58 -26.23
CA ALA A 252 4.70 -14.78 -25.87
C ALA A 252 5.59 -15.52 -24.86
N SER A 253 6.93 -15.38 -24.99
CA SER A 253 7.84 -15.82 -23.95
C SER A 253 7.80 -14.92 -22.73
N PHE A 254 8.19 -15.41 -21.55
CA PHE A 254 8.29 -14.59 -20.33
C PHE A 254 9.17 -13.37 -20.57
N ALA A 255 10.34 -13.53 -21.17
CA ALA A 255 11.26 -12.43 -21.44
C ALA A 255 10.62 -11.33 -22.32
N SER A 256 9.89 -11.72 -23.39
CA SER A 256 9.17 -10.78 -24.24
C SER A 256 8.03 -10.09 -23.50
N PHE A 257 7.33 -10.80 -22.64
CA PHE A 257 6.22 -10.28 -21.86
C PHE A 257 6.69 -9.31 -20.76
N GLU A 258 7.78 -9.63 -20.07
CA GLU A 258 8.41 -8.76 -19.07
C GLU A 258 8.93 -7.45 -19.68
N ASP A 259 9.45 -7.49 -20.91
CA ASP A 259 9.88 -6.28 -21.63
C ASP A 259 8.68 -5.45 -22.14
N TYR A 260 7.59 -6.11 -22.53
CA TYR A 260 6.38 -5.46 -23.05
C TYR A 260 5.69 -4.59 -22.02
N LEU A 261 5.43 -5.11 -20.81
CA LEU A 261 4.60 -4.43 -19.81
C LEU A 261 5.13 -3.04 -19.42
N PRO A 262 6.42 -2.84 -19.07
CA PRO A 262 6.94 -1.53 -18.69
C PRO A 262 7.06 -0.54 -19.85
N ARG A 263 7.28 -1.04 -21.10
CA ARG A 263 7.53 -0.17 -22.27
C ARG A 263 6.28 0.18 -23.05
N HIS A 264 5.35 -0.74 -23.16
CA HIS A 264 4.19 -0.65 -24.05
C HIS A 264 2.85 -0.81 -23.34
N GLY A 265 2.85 -1.33 -22.10
CA GLY A 265 1.64 -1.57 -21.33
C GLY A 265 0.86 -0.28 -21.04
N ARG A 266 -0.44 -0.27 -21.34
CA ARG A 266 -1.34 0.87 -21.21
C ARG A 266 -2.17 0.77 -19.92
N ASP A 267 -2.75 1.88 -19.46
CA ASP A 267 -3.55 1.92 -18.24
C ASP A 267 -4.77 0.97 -18.30
N TRP A 268 -5.41 0.80 -19.46
CA TRP A 268 -6.52 -0.14 -19.61
C TRP A 268 -6.06 -1.62 -19.49
N GLU A 269 -4.81 -1.93 -19.85
CA GLU A 269 -4.25 -3.26 -19.65
C GLU A 269 -4.01 -3.54 -18.16
N ARG A 270 -3.56 -2.55 -17.37
CA ARG A 270 -3.46 -2.69 -15.92
C ARG A 270 -4.81 -3.11 -15.31
N TYR A 271 -5.89 -2.48 -15.77
CA TYR A 271 -7.25 -2.81 -15.38
C TYR A 271 -7.62 -4.27 -15.74
N ALA A 272 -7.27 -4.72 -16.95
CA ALA A 272 -7.52 -6.09 -17.39
C ALA A 272 -6.72 -7.12 -16.57
N TRP A 273 -5.43 -6.84 -16.29
CA TRP A 273 -4.54 -7.74 -15.57
C TRP A 273 -4.87 -7.92 -14.08
N ILE A 274 -5.73 -7.09 -13.46
CA ILE A 274 -6.26 -7.35 -12.11
C ILE A 274 -6.93 -8.72 -12.03
N LYS A 275 -7.67 -9.10 -13.08
CA LYS A 275 -8.43 -10.36 -13.13
C LYS A 275 -7.64 -11.52 -13.72
N ALA A 276 -6.33 -11.39 -13.92
CA ALA A 276 -5.49 -12.46 -14.47
C ALA A 276 -5.34 -13.62 -13.48
N ARG A 277 -5.56 -14.85 -13.96
CA ARG A 277 -5.40 -16.10 -13.20
C ARG A 277 -4.88 -17.22 -14.10
N ALA A 278 -3.85 -17.93 -13.67
CA ALA A 278 -3.38 -19.09 -14.41
C ALA A 278 -4.39 -20.25 -14.37
N ILE A 279 -4.71 -20.79 -15.54
CA ILE A 279 -5.51 -22.00 -15.72
C ILE A 279 -4.59 -23.22 -15.73
N THR A 280 -3.41 -23.10 -16.35
CA THR A 280 -2.40 -24.17 -16.42
C THR A 280 -1.08 -23.70 -15.83
N ALA A 281 -0.27 -24.61 -15.27
CA ALA A 281 1.05 -24.37 -14.68
C ALA A 281 1.10 -23.13 -13.75
N PRO A 282 0.27 -23.07 -12.68
CA PRO A 282 0.16 -21.89 -11.82
C PRO A 282 1.46 -21.53 -11.09
N GLU A 283 2.31 -22.51 -10.77
CA GLU A 283 3.60 -22.30 -10.12
C GLU A 283 4.54 -21.48 -11.04
N ARG A 284 4.61 -21.84 -12.33
CA ARG A 284 5.43 -21.12 -13.32
C ARG A 284 4.87 -19.75 -13.63
N TYR A 285 3.54 -19.59 -13.63
CA TYR A 285 2.92 -18.26 -13.76
C TYR A 285 3.25 -17.36 -12.58
N ALA A 286 3.32 -17.89 -11.36
CA ALA A 286 3.62 -17.11 -10.17
C ALA A 286 4.96 -16.35 -10.28
N GLU A 287 5.96 -16.93 -10.96
CA GLU A 287 7.27 -16.32 -11.20
C GLU A 287 7.13 -15.03 -12.03
N VAL A 288 6.52 -15.10 -13.21
CA VAL A 288 6.32 -13.93 -14.07
C VAL A 288 5.28 -12.95 -13.50
N ALA A 289 4.31 -13.44 -12.75
CA ALA A 289 3.33 -12.59 -12.07
C ALA A 289 3.99 -11.70 -11.02
N ALA A 290 4.90 -12.24 -10.21
CA ALA A 290 5.64 -11.48 -9.21
C ALA A 290 6.65 -10.50 -9.83
N ALA A 291 7.34 -10.92 -10.90
CA ALA A 291 8.37 -10.13 -11.55
C ALA A 291 7.81 -8.98 -12.39
N ALA A 292 6.72 -9.19 -13.13
CA ALA A 292 6.21 -8.27 -14.12
C ALA A 292 4.78 -7.78 -13.88
N VAL A 293 3.82 -8.68 -13.63
CA VAL A 293 2.39 -8.31 -13.57
C VAL A 293 2.07 -7.50 -12.32
N GLN A 294 2.48 -7.95 -11.14
CA GLN A 294 2.20 -7.25 -9.88
C GLN A 294 2.79 -5.84 -9.84
N PRO A 295 4.06 -5.58 -10.20
CA PRO A 295 4.61 -4.23 -10.25
C PRO A 295 3.94 -3.33 -11.30
N PHE A 296 3.51 -3.91 -12.42
CA PHE A 296 2.79 -3.19 -13.47
C PHE A 296 1.39 -2.78 -13.03
N VAL A 297 0.63 -3.69 -12.42
CA VAL A 297 -0.76 -3.45 -11.99
C VAL A 297 -0.80 -2.61 -10.72
N TYR A 298 -0.07 -2.99 -9.68
CA TYR A 298 -0.14 -2.42 -8.33
C TYR A 298 1.09 -1.57 -8.04
N ARG A 299 1.04 -0.30 -8.44
CA ARG A 299 2.14 0.65 -8.18
C ARG A 299 2.23 0.95 -6.68
N ARG A 300 3.46 1.08 -6.16
CA ARG A 300 3.70 1.39 -4.72
C ARG A 300 3.17 2.76 -4.29
N TYR A 301 3.08 3.71 -5.20
CA TYR A 301 2.50 5.03 -4.97
C TYR A 301 1.02 5.06 -5.37
N LEU A 302 0.24 5.91 -4.73
CA LEU A 302 -1.17 6.08 -5.06
C LEU A 302 -1.28 6.73 -6.45
N ASP A 303 -1.75 5.97 -7.42
CA ASP A 303 -1.85 6.40 -8.81
C ASP A 303 -3.24 6.96 -9.11
N TYR A 304 -3.43 8.24 -8.81
CA TYR A 304 -4.70 8.93 -9.07
C TYR A 304 -4.96 9.23 -10.55
N GLY A 305 -3.98 9.08 -11.42
CA GLY A 305 -4.20 9.10 -12.87
C GLY A 305 -5.16 8.01 -13.36
N VAL A 306 -5.34 6.93 -12.57
CA VAL A 306 -6.33 5.88 -12.82
C VAL A 306 -7.75 6.42 -12.89
N PHE A 307 -8.15 7.29 -11.95
CA PHE A 307 -9.52 7.87 -11.96
C PHE A 307 -9.79 8.71 -13.20
N GLU A 308 -8.78 9.48 -13.66
CA GLU A 308 -8.88 10.24 -14.91
C GLU A 308 -9.02 9.32 -16.13
N SER A 309 -8.16 8.30 -16.22
CA SER A 309 -8.23 7.29 -17.29
C SER A 309 -9.57 6.54 -17.30
N LEU A 310 -10.13 6.25 -16.12
CA LEU A 310 -11.46 5.62 -16.00
C LEU A 310 -12.60 6.54 -16.41
N ARG A 311 -12.52 7.86 -16.12
CA ARG A 311 -13.49 8.85 -16.59
C ARG A 311 -13.44 8.99 -18.11
N GLU A 312 -12.24 9.06 -18.70
CA GLU A 312 -12.06 9.08 -20.16
C GLU A 312 -12.65 7.81 -20.79
N MET A 313 -12.33 6.64 -20.22
CA MET A 313 -12.88 5.35 -20.68
C MET A 313 -14.40 5.33 -20.53
N LYS A 314 -14.95 5.79 -19.40
CA LYS A 314 -16.41 5.88 -19.20
C LYS A 314 -17.06 6.83 -20.19
N ALA A 315 -16.44 7.99 -20.47
CA ALA A 315 -16.94 8.94 -21.45
C ALA A 315 -16.97 8.32 -22.87
N LEU A 316 -15.96 7.54 -23.25
CA LEU A 316 -15.95 6.80 -24.51
C LEU A 316 -17.07 5.74 -24.56
N ILE A 317 -17.23 4.96 -23.49
CA ILE A 317 -18.31 3.96 -23.38
C ILE A 317 -19.67 4.65 -23.43
N SER A 318 -19.87 5.77 -22.71
CA SER A 318 -21.15 6.50 -22.72
C SER A 318 -21.53 7.00 -24.10
N ARG A 319 -20.57 7.56 -24.87
CA ARG A 319 -20.80 7.97 -26.27
C ARG A 319 -21.17 6.79 -27.15
N GLU A 320 -20.55 5.61 -26.95
CA GLU A 320 -20.83 4.41 -27.71
C GLU A 320 -22.21 3.83 -27.33
N VAL A 321 -22.59 3.86 -26.05
CA VAL A 321 -23.93 3.47 -25.54
C VAL A 321 -25.00 4.37 -26.13
N GLU A 322 -24.79 5.69 -26.18
CA GLU A 322 -25.69 6.65 -26.82
C GLU A 322 -25.80 6.40 -28.33
N ARG A 323 -24.64 6.21 -29.02
CA ARG A 323 -24.58 5.97 -30.45
C ARG A 323 -25.31 4.69 -30.88
N ARG A 324 -25.25 3.64 -30.05
CA ARG A 324 -25.88 2.33 -30.33
C ARG A 324 -27.22 2.13 -29.64
N GLU A 325 -27.75 3.14 -28.98
CA GLU A 325 -29.02 3.07 -28.24
C GLU A 325 -29.07 1.92 -27.19
N LEU A 326 -27.94 1.68 -26.50
CA LEU A 326 -27.78 0.59 -25.53
C LEU A 326 -28.22 0.98 -24.10
N ALA A 327 -29.25 1.81 -23.95
CA ALA A 327 -29.76 2.20 -22.62
C ALA A 327 -30.28 0.99 -21.81
N ASP A 328 -30.78 -0.03 -22.49
CA ASP A 328 -31.32 -1.27 -21.93
C ASP A 328 -30.22 -2.33 -21.66
N ASP A 329 -28.96 -2.06 -21.96
CA ASP A 329 -27.84 -2.97 -21.69
C ASP A 329 -27.55 -3.01 -20.18
N ILE A 330 -27.62 -4.21 -19.58
CA ILE A 330 -27.42 -4.39 -18.13
C ILE A 330 -25.94 -4.36 -17.72
N LYS A 331 -25.00 -4.47 -18.66
CA LYS A 331 -23.57 -4.43 -18.42
C LYS A 331 -23.00 -3.02 -18.65
N LEU A 332 -23.27 -2.43 -19.82
CA LEU A 332 -22.68 -1.16 -20.27
C LEU A 332 -23.57 0.05 -19.97
N GLY A 333 -24.88 -0.15 -19.83
CA GLY A 333 -25.85 0.90 -19.54
C GLY A 333 -25.59 1.58 -18.18
N PRO A 334 -26.21 2.76 -17.96
CA PRO A 334 -26.05 3.49 -16.70
C PRO A 334 -26.46 2.68 -15.48
N GLY A 335 -25.62 2.61 -14.45
CA GLY A 335 -25.85 1.78 -13.26
C GLY A 335 -25.66 0.29 -13.49
N GLY A 336 -25.01 -0.11 -14.60
CA GLY A 336 -24.75 -1.51 -14.96
C GLY A 336 -23.53 -2.12 -14.24
N ILE A 337 -23.28 -3.39 -14.56
CA ILE A 337 -22.21 -4.20 -13.98
C ILE A 337 -20.84 -3.50 -14.12
N ARG A 338 -20.58 -2.86 -15.25
CA ARG A 338 -19.33 -2.20 -15.56
C ARG A 338 -18.98 -1.04 -14.61
N GLU A 339 -19.99 -0.32 -14.13
CA GLU A 339 -19.77 0.76 -13.16
C GLU A 339 -19.37 0.21 -11.79
N ILE A 340 -19.93 -0.93 -11.36
CA ILE A 340 -19.51 -1.61 -10.13
C ILE A 340 -18.06 -2.09 -10.27
N GLU A 341 -17.72 -2.72 -11.41
CA GLU A 341 -16.35 -3.13 -11.70
C GLU A 341 -15.37 -1.95 -11.65
N PHE A 342 -15.74 -0.81 -12.24
CA PHE A 342 -14.91 0.40 -12.23
C PHE A 342 -14.67 0.94 -10.82
N ILE A 343 -15.69 0.99 -9.96
CA ILE A 343 -15.54 1.42 -8.56
C ILE A 343 -14.49 0.56 -7.86
N VAL A 344 -14.67 -0.76 -7.88
CA VAL A 344 -13.82 -1.69 -7.12
C VAL A 344 -12.40 -1.72 -7.69
N GLN A 345 -12.25 -1.85 -9.01
CA GLN A 345 -10.94 -1.98 -9.66
C GLN A 345 -10.15 -0.66 -9.64
N ALA A 346 -10.81 0.51 -9.65
CA ALA A 346 -10.14 1.78 -9.42
C ALA A 346 -9.47 1.82 -8.04
N LEU A 347 -10.18 1.34 -7.01
CA LEU A 347 -9.64 1.27 -5.65
C LEU A 347 -8.55 0.19 -5.51
N GLN A 348 -8.66 -0.92 -6.23
CA GLN A 348 -7.59 -1.93 -6.32
C GLN A 348 -6.32 -1.35 -6.94
N LEU A 349 -6.41 -0.63 -8.07
CA LEU A 349 -5.27 -0.01 -8.75
C LEU A 349 -4.62 1.09 -7.93
N THR A 350 -5.41 1.89 -7.22
CA THR A 350 -4.88 3.01 -6.44
C THR A 350 -4.27 2.59 -5.11
N ARG A 351 -4.80 1.55 -4.46
CA ARG A 351 -4.41 1.15 -3.10
C ARG A 351 -3.68 -0.19 -3.02
N GLY A 352 -3.85 -1.07 -4.03
CA GLY A 352 -3.31 -2.43 -4.01
C GLY A 352 -1.79 -2.51 -3.90
N GLY A 353 -1.05 -1.46 -4.27
CA GLY A 353 0.40 -1.39 -4.05
C GLY A 353 0.81 -1.30 -2.58
N ARG A 354 -0.07 -0.85 -1.70
CA ARG A 354 0.13 -0.74 -0.23
C ARG A 354 -0.69 -1.76 0.56
N ASP A 355 -1.82 -2.18 0.02
CA ASP A 355 -2.77 -3.11 0.65
C ASP A 355 -2.85 -4.40 -0.17
N ARG A 356 -2.13 -5.44 0.27
CA ARG A 356 -2.09 -6.74 -0.39
C ARG A 356 -3.46 -7.46 -0.42
N GLY A 357 -4.35 -7.16 0.50
CA GLY A 357 -5.70 -7.72 0.52
C GLY A 357 -6.53 -7.31 -0.71
N LEU A 358 -6.13 -6.22 -1.38
CA LEU A 358 -6.74 -5.77 -2.64
C LEU A 358 -6.13 -6.44 -3.89
N GLN A 359 -5.03 -7.19 -3.77
CA GLN A 359 -4.39 -7.90 -4.88
C GLN A 359 -5.08 -9.25 -5.13
N THR A 360 -6.35 -9.19 -5.48
CA THR A 360 -7.20 -10.37 -5.78
C THR A 360 -7.90 -10.20 -7.12
N SER A 361 -8.07 -11.30 -7.86
CA SER A 361 -8.84 -11.33 -9.10
C SER A 361 -10.36 -11.32 -8.88
N SER A 362 -10.82 -11.67 -7.67
CA SER A 362 -12.24 -11.71 -7.31
C SER A 362 -12.75 -10.33 -6.91
N LEU A 363 -13.71 -9.79 -7.67
CA LEU A 363 -14.36 -8.51 -7.37
C LEU A 363 -15.05 -8.54 -6.01
N ARG A 364 -15.70 -9.65 -5.66
CA ARG A 364 -16.43 -9.79 -4.39
C ARG A 364 -15.50 -9.79 -3.19
N ALA A 365 -14.37 -10.47 -3.29
CA ALA A 365 -13.34 -10.46 -2.23
C ALA A 365 -12.75 -9.06 -2.06
N ALA A 366 -12.43 -8.37 -3.15
CA ALA A 366 -11.95 -6.99 -3.12
C ALA A 366 -12.97 -6.04 -2.48
N LEU A 367 -14.26 -6.14 -2.86
CA LEU A 367 -15.34 -5.31 -2.30
C LEU A 367 -15.53 -5.56 -0.80
N ALA A 368 -15.46 -6.81 -0.33
CA ALA A 368 -15.53 -7.15 1.09
C ALA A 368 -14.35 -6.53 1.86
N HIS A 369 -13.13 -6.68 1.36
CA HIS A 369 -11.93 -6.12 1.97
C HIS A 369 -11.95 -4.57 2.03
N LEU A 370 -12.50 -3.90 1.02
CA LEU A 370 -12.71 -2.44 1.02
C LEU A 370 -13.66 -2.00 2.16
N GLY A 371 -14.63 -2.82 2.52
CA GLY A 371 -15.52 -2.59 3.67
C GLY A 371 -14.83 -2.82 5.00
N GLU A 372 -14.12 -3.95 5.16
CA GLU A 372 -13.35 -4.29 6.37
C GLU A 372 -12.31 -3.22 6.69
N THR A 373 -11.65 -2.72 5.67
CA THR A 373 -10.64 -1.65 5.78
C THR A 373 -11.25 -0.25 5.83
N ARG A 374 -12.58 -0.11 5.79
CA ARG A 374 -13.33 1.16 5.82
C ARG A 374 -12.93 2.15 4.72
N VAL A 375 -12.46 1.64 3.61
CA VAL A 375 -12.21 2.46 2.40
C VAL A 375 -13.54 2.86 1.75
N LEU A 376 -14.52 1.95 1.79
CA LEU A 376 -15.90 2.23 1.45
C LEU A 376 -16.78 2.12 2.70
N PRO A 377 -17.83 2.96 2.84
CA PRO A 377 -18.81 2.81 3.90
C PRO A 377 -19.49 1.44 3.85
N ALA A 378 -19.82 0.86 4.99
CA ALA A 378 -20.44 -0.46 5.07
C ALA A 378 -21.76 -0.54 4.28
N GLU A 379 -22.55 0.53 4.28
CA GLU A 379 -23.80 0.66 3.52
C GLU A 379 -23.53 0.61 2.00
N ALA A 380 -22.53 1.33 1.51
CA ALA A 380 -22.13 1.32 0.10
C ALA A 380 -21.68 -0.09 -0.34
N VAL A 381 -20.91 -0.79 0.49
CA VAL A 381 -20.49 -2.18 0.23
C VAL A 381 -21.71 -3.12 0.14
N ALA A 382 -22.65 -3.00 1.07
CA ALA A 382 -23.87 -3.81 1.09
C ALA A 382 -24.72 -3.56 -0.17
N GLU A 383 -24.94 -2.30 -0.54
CA GLU A 383 -25.73 -1.93 -1.72
C GLU A 383 -25.06 -2.35 -3.04
N LEU A 384 -23.76 -2.10 -3.19
CA LEU A 384 -23.00 -2.53 -4.38
C LEU A 384 -22.98 -4.06 -4.52
N ARG A 385 -22.84 -4.80 -3.40
CA ARG A 385 -22.90 -6.26 -3.39
C ARG A 385 -24.27 -6.77 -3.81
N CYS A 386 -25.35 -6.22 -3.24
CA CYS A 386 -26.71 -6.60 -3.63
C CYS A 386 -26.99 -6.31 -5.10
N ALA A 387 -26.60 -5.13 -5.60
CA ALA A 387 -26.77 -4.76 -7.00
C ALA A 387 -25.94 -5.69 -7.93
N TYR A 388 -24.69 -5.98 -7.57
CA TYR A 388 -23.84 -6.89 -8.35
C TYR A 388 -24.45 -8.28 -8.46
N LEU A 389 -24.87 -8.88 -7.34
CA LEU A 389 -25.50 -10.21 -7.34
C LEU A 389 -26.79 -10.23 -8.17
N TYR A 390 -27.63 -9.19 -8.07
CA TYR A 390 -28.86 -9.09 -8.85
C TYR A 390 -28.56 -8.97 -10.36
N LEU A 391 -27.70 -8.04 -10.75
CA LEU A 391 -27.35 -7.81 -12.16
C LEU A 391 -26.66 -9.03 -12.79
N ARG A 392 -25.79 -9.71 -12.06
CA ARG A 392 -25.11 -10.92 -12.54
C ARG A 392 -26.07 -12.10 -12.69
N ARG A 393 -27.03 -12.25 -11.77
CA ARG A 393 -28.09 -13.25 -11.91
C ARG A 393 -28.98 -12.96 -13.13
N LEU A 394 -29.33 -11.69 -13.32
CA LEU A 394 -30.13 -11.27 -14.49
C LEU A 394 -29.37 -11.54 -15.80
N GLU A 395 -28.06 -11.23 -15.86
CA GLU A 395 -27.20 -11.49 -17.02
C GLU A 395 -27.13 -12.98 -17.35
N ASN A 396 -26.93 -13.86 -16.37
CA ASN A 396 -26.90 -15.31 -16.57
C ASN A 396 -28.21 -15.83 -17.12
N ARG A 397 -29.32 -15.44 -16.53
CA ARG A 397 -30.64 -15.93 -16.93
C ARG A 397 -31.09 -15.39 -18.29
N LEU A 398 -30.66 -14.18 -18.64
CA LEU A 398 -30.82 -13.64 -19.98
C LEU A 398 -30.07 -14.49 -21.02
N GLN A 399 -28.83 -14.91 -20.71
CA GLN A 399 -28.03 -15.77 -21.59
C GLN A 399 -28.58 -17.22 -21.68
N MET A 400 -29.20 -17.71 -20.61
CA MET A 400 -29.83 -19.05 -20.58
C MET A 400 -31.10 -19.14 -21.45
N LEU A 401 -31.68 -18.01 -21.91
CA LEU A 401 -32.80 -18.03 -22.81
C LEU A 401 -32.46 -18.78 -24.10
N ASP A 402 -31.36 -18.44 -24.76
CA ASP A 402 -31.00 -18.94 -26.08
C ASP A 402 -29.53 -19.32 -26.26
N ASP A 403 -28.76 -19.51 -25.16
CA ASP A 403 -27.29 -19.74 -25.18
C ASP A 403 -26.56 -18.69 -26.03
N ALA A 404 -26.93 -17.42 -25.85
CA ALA A 404 -26.39 -16.30 -26.62
C ALA A 404 -25.71 -15.27 -25.72
N GLN A 405 -24.65 -14.66 -26.23
CA GLN A 405 -23.95 -13.56 -25.54
C GLN A 405 -24.75 -12.27 -25.66
N VAL A 406 -25.77 -12.12 -24.83
CA VAL A 406 -26.69 -10.98 -24.84
C VAL A 406 -26.61 -10.25 -23.51
N HIS A 407 -26.59 -8.90 -23.55
CA HIS A 407 -26.64 -8.04 -22.40
C HIS A 407 -27.80 -7.04 -22.43
N ALA A 408 -28.46 -6.89 -23.56
CA ALA A 408 -29.66 -6.04 -23.72
C ALA A 408 -30.92 -6.78 -23.31
N LEU A 409 -31.81 -6.06 -22.63
CA LEU A 409 -33.14 -6.59 -22.28
C LEU A 409 -33.94 -6.98 -23.53
N PRO A 410 -34.70 -8.07 -23.49
CA PRO A 410 -35.44 -8.54 -24.67
C PRO A 410 -36.58 -7.59 -25.07
N ALA A 411 -36.75 -7.40 -26.37
CA ALA A 411 -37.88 -6.62 -26.91
C ALA A 411 -39.18 -7.43 -27.03
N GLN A 412 -39.06 -8.74 -27.26
CA GLN A 412 -40.20 -9.61 -27.51
C GLN A 412 -41.01 -9.92 -26.24
N PRO A 413 -42.34 -9.84 -26.25
CA PRO A 413 -43.20 -10.08 -25.08
C PRO A 413 -42.97 -11.45 -24.42
N LEU A 414 -42.84 -12.51 -25.19
CA LEU A 414 -42.61 -13.87 -24.72
C LEU A 414 -41.24 -13.97 -23.98
N ALA A 415 -40.19 -13.39 -24.54
CA ALA A 415 -38.84 -13.39 -23.90
C ALA A 415 -38.84 -12.57 -22.61
N ARG A 416 -39.61 -11.46 -22.56
CA ARG A 416 -39.82 -10.66 -21.33
C ARG A 416 -40.47 -11.45 -20.22
N GLU A 417 -41.57 -12.18 -20.58
CA GLU A 417 -42.30 -13.04 -19.64
C GLU A 417 -41.40 -14.16 -19.10
N ARG A 418 -40.66 -14.83 -20.00
CA ARG A 418 -39.70 -15.90 -19.62
C ARG A 418 -38.62 -15.39 -18.70
N LEU A 419 -38.04 -14.21 -18.96
CA LEU A 419 -37.02 -13.60 -18.13
C LEU A 419 -37.58 -13.19 -16.76
N ALA A 420 -38.78 -12.61 -16.71
CA ALA A 420 -39.44 -12.28 -15.45
C ALA A 420 -39.69 -13.54 -14.59
N LEU A 421 -40.17 -14.60 -15.22
CA LEU A 421 -40.36 -15.91 -14.59
C LEU A 421 -39.02 -16.49 -14.10
N ALA A 422 -37.97 -16.39 -14.93
CA ALA A 422 -36.62 -16.86 -14.58
C ALA A 422 -36.09 -16.16 -13.33
N ILE A 423 -36.22 -14.82 -13.22
CA ILE A 423 -35.77 -14.03 -12.06
C ILE A 423 -36.67 -14.26 -10.84
N GLY A 424 -37.89 -14.74 -11.02
CA GLY A 424 -38.87 -14.87 -9.94
C GLY A 424 -39.64 -13.57 -9.69
N ALA A 425 -39.66 -12.64 -10.64
CA ALA A 425 -40.45 -11.43 -10.57
C ALA A 425 -41.92 -11.78 -10.91
N ARG A 426 -42.88 -11.03 -10.34
CA ARG A 426 -44.29 -11.24 -10.57
C ARG A 426 -44.67 -11.01 -12.03
N ASP A 427 -44.11 -9.99 -12.64
CA ASP A 427 -44.32 -9.55 -14.00
C ASP A 427 -43.14 -8.71 -14.52
N TRP A 428 -43.14 -8.34 -15.79
CA TRP A 428 -42.10 -7.50 -16.40
C TRP A 428 -41.94 -6.11 -15.76
N PRO A 429 -43.04 -5.36 -15.45
CA PRO A 429 -42.93 -4.09 -14.73
C PRO A 429 -42.24 -4.22 -13.37
N ALA A 430 -42.51 -5.26 -12.60
CA ALA A 430 -41.88 -5.52 -11.32
C ALA A 430 -40.38 -5.77 -11.49
N LEU A 431 -39.96 -6.56 -12.48
CA LEU A 431 -38.54 -6.76 -12.80
C LEU A 431 -37.85 -5.43 -13.14
N LEU A 432 -38.46 -4.57 -13.94
CA LEU A 432 -37.91 -3.27 -14.30
C LEU A 432 -37.78 -2.33 -13.10
N GLN A 433 -38.75 -2.37 -12.18
CA GLN A 433 -38.72 -1.58 -10.95
C GLN A 433 -37.50 -1.98 -10.09
N ASP A 434 -37.28 -3.27 -9.86
CA ASP A 434 -36.17 -3.79 -9.09
C ASP A 434 -34.83 -3.45 -9.77
N LEU A 435 -34.74 -3.66 -11.08
CA LEU A 435 -33.53 -3.34 -11.86
C LEU A 435 -33.19 -1.86 -11.77
N ASN A 436 -34.17 -0.96 -11.94
CA ASN A 436 -33.92 0.48 -11.87
C ASN A 436 -33.51 0.93 -10.48
N ALA A 437 -34.07 0.34 -9.42
CA ALA A 437 -33.64 0.63 -8.05
C ALA A 437 -32.17 0.26 -7.80
N HIS A 438 -31.73 -0.90 -8.30
CA HIS A 438 -30.31 -1.28 -8.23
C HIS A 438 -29.42 -0.39 -9.07
N ARG A 439 -29.83 -0.06 -10.30
CA ARG A 439 -29.08 0.85 -11.19
C ARG A 439 -28.90 2.25 -10.59
N GLU A 440 -29.90 2.77 -9.91
CA GLU A 440 -29.84 4.10 -9.29
C GLU A 440 -28.83 4.13 -8.15
N ARG A 441 -28.81 3.12 -7.27
CA ARG A 441 -27.83 3.00 -6.19
C ARG A 441 -26.40 2.92 -6.76
N VAL A 442 -26.17 2.10 -7.78
CA VAL A 442 -24.86 1.97 -8.43
C VAL A 442 -24.40 3.32 -9.02
N ARG A 443 -25.28 4.06 -9.71
CA ARG A 443 -24.97 5.39 -10.27
C ARG A 443 -24.60 6.40 -9.20
N ASN A 444 -25.27 6.37 -8.06
CA ASN A 444 -24.94 7.27 -6.94
C ASN A 444 -23.55 6.97 -6.40
N HIS A 445 -23.23 5.71 -6.06
CA HIS A 445 -21.90 5.33 -5.60
C HIS A 445 -20.81 5.56 -6.66
N PHE A 446 -21.11 5.34 -7.94
CA PHE A 446 -20.17 5.63 -9.02
C PHE A 446 -19.85 7.12 -9.10
N ARG A 447 -20.87 7.99 -8.95
CA ARG A 447 -20.68 9.44 -8.92
C ARG A 447 -19.82 9.85 -7.73
N ASP A 448 -20.11 9.32 -6.56
CA ASP A 448 -19.40 9.67 -5.33
C ASP A 448 -17.92 9.23 -5.37
N VAL A 449 -17.62 8.03 -5.88
CA VAL A 449 -16.26 7.48 -5.88
C VAL A 449 -15.43 7.92 -7.09
N ILE A 450 -16.01 7.94 -8.30
CA ILE A 450 -15.26 8.17 -9.55
C ILE A 450 -15.35 9.61 -10.03
N LEU A 451 -16.51 10.25 -9.89
CA LEU A 451 -16.71 11.63 -10.34
C LEU A 451 -16.37 12.68 -9.26
N GLY A 452 -16.19 12.24 -8.00
CA GLY A 452 -15.94 13.10 -6.86
C GLY A 452 -17.22 13.83 -6.44
N GLY A 453 -17.83 13.43 -5.33
CA GLY A 453 -19.00 14.08 -4.74
C GLY A 453 -18.66 15.47 -4.19
N GLY A 454 -18.52 16.46 -5.03
CA GLY A 454 -18.07 17.78 -4.61
C GLY A 454 -18.25 18.91 -5.62
N GLU A 455 -19.32 18.94 -6.37
CA GLU A 455 -19.67 20.17 -7.12
C GLU A 455 -20.40 21.24 -6.27
N GLY A 456 -20.69 20.96 -4.99
CA GLY A 456 -21.50 21.86 -4.17
C GLY A 456 -20.79 23.09 -3.60
N ASP A 457 -19.48 23.06 -3.32
CA ASP A 457 -18.76 24.13 -2.60
C ASP A 457 -17.77 24.94 -3.47
N ALA A 458 -17.41 24.50 -4.66
CA ALA A 458 -16.48 25.20 -5.55
C ALA A 458 -17.13 26.29 -6.41
N ALA A 459 -18.44 26.50 -6.29
CA ALA A 459 -19.17 27.48 -7.10
C ALA A 459 -18.92 28.94 -6.69
N ALA A 460 -18.33 29.21 -5.53
CA ALA A 460 -18.19 30.57 -4.99
C ALA A 460 -16.93 31.33 -5.44
N LEU A 461 -15.89 30.63 -5.95
CA LEU A 461 -14.64 31.30 -6.35
C LEU A 461 -14.12 30.79 -7.70
N ARG A 462 -14.92 30.97 -8.75
CA ARG A 462 -14.39 30.87 -10.12
C ARG A 462 -13.62 32.15 -10.42
N VAL A 463 -12.38 32.22 -9.95
CA VAL A 463 -11.42 33.08 -10.65
C VAL A 463 -11.30 32.46 -12.03
N ASP A 464 -11.76 33.19 -13.04
CA ASP A 464 -11.63 32.72 -14.43
C ASP A 464 -10.15 32.75 -14.83
N LEU A 465 -9.44 31.70 -14.43
CA LEU A 465 -8.05 31.49 -14.80
C LEU A 465 -7.91 30.97 -16.24
N GLY A 466 -9.01 30.80 -16.98
CA GLY A 466 -8.95 30.42 -18.39
C GLY A 466 -8.11 31.40 -19.19
N ARG A 467 -8.33 32.72 -18.98
CA ARG A 467 -7.52 33.76 -19.60
C ARG A 467 -6.10 33.91 -19.04
N PHE A 468 -5.84 33.40 -17.83
CA PHE A 468 -4.52 33.47 -17.20
C PHE A 468 -3.46 32.68 -17.99
N TRP A 469 -3.85 31.59 -18.64
CA TRP A 469 -2.95 30.77 -19.42
C TRP A 469 -2.69 31.34 -20.83
N ASP A 470 -3.55 32.24 -21.30
CA ASP A 470 -3.32 32.98 -22.53
C ASP A 470 -2.30 34.10 -22.27
N SER A 471 -1.37 34.30 -23.17
CA SER A 471 -0.25 35.25 -23.04
C SER A 471 -0.65 36.72 -22.88
N GLN A 472 -1.95 37.07 -22.97
CA GLN A 472 -2.54 38.38 -22.97
C GLN A 472 -3.28 38.77 -21.67
N ALA A 473 -3.19 37.94 -20.58
CA ALA A 473 -3.87 38.26 -19.33
C ALA A 473 -3.27 39.54 -18.69
N GLU A 474 -4.08 40.54 -18.50
CA GLU A 474 -3.70 41.74 -17.75
C GLU A 474 -3.45 41.44 -16.27
N THR A 475 -2.22 41.67 -15.81
CA THR A 475 -1.79 41.43 -14.43
C THR A 475 -2.69 42.11 -13.40
N ALA A 476 -3.24 43.29 -13.76
CA ALA A 476 -4.14 44.04 -12.92
C ALA A 476 -5.48 43.33 -12.67
N ALA A 477 -6.08 42.74 -13.72
CA ALA A 477 -7.34 41.99 -13.59
C ALA A 477 -7.19 40.74 -12.73
N LEU A 478 -6.06 40.04 -12.85
CA LEU A 478 -5.74 38.91 -11.99
C LEU A 478 -5.55 39.35 -10.52
N ALA A 479 -4.86 40.46 -10.29
CA ALA A 479 -4.65 41.01 -8.95
C ALA A 479 -5.97 41.38 -8.26
N GLU A 480 -6.87 42.02 -8.99
CA GLU A 480 -8.22 42.39 -8.49
C GLU A 480 -9.05 41.14 -8.18
N ALA A 481 -9.05 40.14 -9.06
CA ALA A 481 -9.74 38.88 -8.86
C ALA A 481 -9.24 38.14 -7.60
N LEU A 482 -7.91 38.10 -7.37
CA LEU A 482 -7.32 37.49 -6.19
C LEU A 482 -7.61 38.25 -4.90
N THR A 483 -7.64 39.61 -4.95
CA THR A 483 -8.06 40.44 -3.81
C THR A 483 -9.52 40.16 -3.46
N THR A 484 -10.40 40.11 -4.45
CA THR A 484 -11.84 39.79 -4.27
C THR A 484 -12.01 38.39 -3.72
N ALA A 485 -11.12 37.47 -4.11
CA ALA A 485 -11.06 36.07 -3.63
C ALA A 485 -10.64 35.94 -2.16
N GLY A 486 -10.08 37.01 -1.53
CA GLY A 486 -9.68 36.99 -0.13
C GLY A 486 -8.17 36.95 0.13
N PHE A 487 -7.33 37.23 -0.88
CA PHE A 487 -5.90 37.41 -0.66
C PHE A 487 -5.62 38.83 -0.16
N ALA A 488 -4.82 38.94 0.91
CA ALA A 488 -4.51 40.24 1.53
C ALA A 488 -3.72 41.18 0.58
N ASP A 489 -2.89 40.58 -0.33
CA ASP A 489 -2.14 41.28 -1.36
C ASP A 489 -2.30 40.50 -2.68
N GLY A 490 -3.34 40.87 -3.43
CA GLY A 490 -3.65 40.23 -4.72
C GLY A 490 -2.59 40.52 -5.79
N ALA A 491 -1.89 41.68 -5.70
CA ALA A 491 -0.84 42.03 -6.63
C ALA A 491 0.39 41.09 -6.49
N GLU A 492 0.82 40.85 -5.27
CA GLU A 492 1.90 39.91 -5.00
C GLU A 492 1.47 38.48 -5.29
N ALA A 493 0.23 38.07 -4.99
CA ALA A 493 -0.28 36.75 -5.37
C ALA A 493 -0.30 36.57 -6.88
N ALA A 494 -0.72 37.58 -7.65
CA ALA A 494 -0.68 37.55 -9.11
C ALA A 494 0.76 37.42 -9.64
N ARG A 495 1.72 38.14 -9.07
CA ARG A 495 3.13 38.05 -9.43
C ARG A 495 3.66 36.62 -9.26
N LEU A 496 3.41 35.98 -8.12
CA LEU A 496 3.82 34.60 -7.83
C LEU A 496 3.23 33.60 -8.85
N LEU A 497 1.97 33.76 -9.23
CA LEU A 497 1.34 32.89 -10.23
C LEU A 497 1.93 33.12 -11.63
N LEU A 498 2.26 34.37 -11.99
CA LEU A 498 2.93 34.68 -13.25
C LEU A 498 4.35 34.09 -13.30
N GLU A 499 5.08 34.09 -12.19
CA GLU A 499 6.37 33.41 -12.06
C GLU A 499 6.24 31.88 -12.27
N LEU A 500 5.24 31.24 -11.65
CA LEU A 500 4.95 29.83 -11.91
C LEU A 500 4.67 29.57 -13.40
N ARG A 501 3.85 30.40 -14.04
CA ARG A 501 3.54 30.29 -15.49
C ARG A 501 4.81 30.36 -16.35
N GLY A 502 5.73 31.27 -16.03
CA GLY A 502 7.02 31.44 -16.68
C GLY A 502 8.08 30.43 -16.31
N SER A 503 7.81 29.55 -15.34
CA SER A 503 8.80 28.62 -14.79
C SER A 503 9.24 27.56 -15.80
N SER A 504 10.39 26.96 -15.53
CA SER A 504 10.90 25.83 -16.30
C SER A 504 10.03 24.58 -16.16
N LEU A 505 9.26 24.46 -15.07
CA LEU A 505 8.29 23.41 -14.86
C LEU A 505 7.20 23.47 -15.94
N VAL A 506 6.45 24.58 -16.04
CA VAL A 506 5.31 24.72 -16.95
C VAL A 506 5.73 24.52 -18.40
N ARG A 507 6.93 24.99 -18.76
CA ARG A 507 7.50 24.78 -20.12
C ARG A 507 7.80 23.31 -20.45
N ARG A 508 8.10 22.48 -19.44
CA ARG A 508 8.44 21.05 -19.62
C ARG A 508 7.27 20.09 -19.43
N LEU A 509 6.11 20.60 -18.95
CA LEU A 509 4.91 19.78 -18.86
C LEU A 509 4.39 19.44 -20.27
N ASP A 510 4.00 18.17 -20.42
CA ASP A 510 3.21 17.73 -21.56
C ASP A 510 1.79 18.36 -21.51
N GLU A 511 1.04 18.19 -22.57
CA GLU A 511 -0.33 18.74 -22.70
C GLU A 511 -1.23 18.27 -21.53
N ARG A 512 -1.13 16.99 -21.16
CA ARG A 512 -1.90 16.39 -20.05
C ARG A 512 -1.50 16.95 -18.69
N GLY A 513 -0.21 17.09 -18.42
CA GLY A 513 0.29 17.69 -17.19
C GLY A 513 -0.11 19.16 -17.04
N ARG A 514 -0.10 19.90 -18.15
CA ARG A 514 -0.54 21.31 -18.19
C ARG A 514 -2.04 21.42 -17.90
N ALA A 515 -2.88 20.60 -18.53
CA ALA A 515 -4.32 20.55 -18.28
C ALA A 515 -4.65 20.21 -16.81
N ARG A 516 -3.90 19.29 -16.19
CA ARG A 516 -4.04 18.94 -14.77
C ARG A 516 -3.71 20.12 -13.85
N LEU A 517 -2.61 20.83 -14.13
CA LEU A 517 -2.21 22.01 -13.36
C LEU A 517 -3.23 23.14 -13.50
N GLN A 518 -3.73 23.36 -14.71
CA GLN A 518 -4.77 24.36 -15.00
C GLN A 518 -6.05 24.09 -14.23
N ALA A 519 -6.42 22.81 -14.10
CA ALA A 519 -7.61 22.39 -13.37
C ALA A 519 -7.44 22.41 -11.84
N LEU A 520 -6.20 22.25 -11.32
CA LEU A 520 -5.89 22.26 -9.88
C LEU A 520 -5.86 23.68 -9.31
N LEU A 521 -5.23 24.63 -10.01
CA LEU A 521 -4.96 25.97 -9.46
C LEU A 521 -6.21 26.70 -8.94
N PRO A 522 -7.37 26.73 -9.63
CA PRO A 522 -8.55 27.44 -9.12
C PRO A 522 -9.04 26.91 -7.78
N VAL A 523 -9.13 25.58 -7.61
CA VAL A 523 -9.62 24.96 -6.37
C VAL A 523 -8.63 25.12 -5.22
N LEU A 524 -7.33 25.11 -5.53
CA LEU A 524 -6.27 25.30 -4.57
C LEU A 524 -6.21 26.74 -4.04
N LEU A 525 -6.36 27.72 -4.93
CA LEU A 525 -6.45 29.14 -4.56
C LEU A 525 -7.70 29.43 -3.72
N ALA A 526 -8.82 28.78 -4.03
CA ALA A 526 -10.03 28.87 -3.22
C ALA A 526 -9.81 28.35 -1.79
N ASP A 527 -9.15 27.19 -1.63
CA ASP A 527 -8.84 26.63 -0.32
C ASP A 527 -7.87 27.51 0.49
N ILE A 528 -6.88 28.16 -0.17
CA ILE A 528 -5.97 29.13 0.47
C ILE A 528 -6.73 30.39 0.90
N ALA A 529 -7.57 30.93 0.04
CA ALA A 529 -8.38 32.12 0.30
C ALA A 529 -9.34 31.89 1.47
N ALA A 530 -10.02 30.74 1.52
CA ALA A 530 -10.92 30.38 2.61
C ALA A 530 -10.22 30.33 3.99
N ARG A 531 -8.88 30.22 4.03
CA ARG A 531 -8.05 30.26 5.24
C ARG A 531 -7.29 31.57 5.42
N GLY A 532 -7.80 32.66 4.86
CA GLY A 532 -7.29 34.03 5.02
C GLY A 532 -6.21 34.45 4.02
N GLY A 533 -6.09 33.77 2.89
CA GLY A 533 -5.31 34.20 1.71
C GLY A 533 -3.83 34.50 1.97
N ARG A 534 -3.18 33.81 2.89
CA ARG A 534 -1.80 34.08 3.32
C ARG A 534 -0.80 33.81 2.21
N LEU A 535 -0.07 34.84 1.77
CA LEU A 535 0.97 34.74 0.72
C LEU A 535 2.06 33.71 1.05
N ALA A 536 2.41 33.56 2.33
CA ALA A 536 3.38 32.55 2.77
C ALA A 536 2.90 31.12 2.44
N VAL A 537 1.60 30.85 2.61
CA VAL A 537 1.01 29.52 2.24
C VAL A 537 1.04 29.36 0.73
N LEU A 538 0.67 30.39 -0.03
CA LEU A 538 0.75 30.34 -1.49
C LEU A 538 2.17 30.03 -1.99
N ARG A 539 3.19 30.72 -1.48
CA ARG A 539 4.60 30.46 -1.85
C ARG A 539 5.01 29.01 -1.56
N ARG A 540 4.65 28.47 -0.40
CA ARG A 540 4.94 27.08 -0.02
C ARG A 540 4.25 26.07 -0.94
N VAL A 541 3.00 26.33 -1.25
CA VAL A 541 2.23 25.50 -2.19
C VAL A 541 2.86 25.52 -3.59
N LEU A 542 3.21 26.68 -4.11
CA LEU A 542 3.83 26.81 -5.43
C LEU A 542 5.20 26.11 -5.48
N LYS A 543 5.99 26.20 -4.41
CA LYS A 543 7.25 25.45 -4.28
C LYS A 543 7.04 23.94 -4.34
N ILE A 544 5.99 23.41 -3.70
CA ILE A 544 5.63 21.98 -3.80
C ILE A 544 5.21 21.63 -5.22
N ILE A 545 4.37 22.45 -5.88
CA ILE A 545 3.99 22.24 -7.27
C ILE A 545 5.23 22.17 -8.18
N GLU A 546 6.19 23.07 -8.00
CA GLU A 546 7.44 23.05 -8.76
C GLU A 546 8.26 21.79 -8.52
N ALA A 547 8.36 21.35 -7.27
CA ALA A 547 9.08 20.14 -6.90
C ALA A 547 8.43 18.85 -7.43
N THR A 548 7.08 18.82 -7.49
CA THR A 548 6.32 17.66 -7.97
C THR A 548 6.19 17.59 -9.49
N GLY A 549 6.56 18.62 -10.22
CA GLY A 549 6.27 18.85 -11.64
C GLY A 549 6.64 17.76 -12.63
N LYS A 550 7.59 16.89 -12.31
CA LYS A 550 7.89 15.70 -13.13
C LYS A 550 6.83 14.58 -13.01
N ARG A 551 5.94 14.68 -12.01
CA ARG A 551 4.93 13.67 -11.68
C ARG A 551 3.55 14.33 -11.65
N SER A 552 3.02 14.67 -12.84
CA SER A 552 1.73 15.37 -12.97
C SER A 552 0.52 14.63 -12.35
N ALA A 553 0.69 13.35 -11.98
CA ALA A 553 -0.31 12.58 -11.24
C ALA A 553 -0.67 13.21 -9.87
N TYR A 554 0.28 13.94 -9.23
CA TYR A 554 0.00 14.66 -7.98
C TYR A 554 -0.93 15.86 -8.16
N PHE A 555 -0.96 16.47 -9.35
CA PHE A 555 -1.93 17.53 -9.66
C PHE A 555 -3.35 16.96 -9.72
N ALA A 556 -3.51 15.78 -10.33
CA ALA A 556 -4.78 15.07 -10.34
C ALA A 556 -5.20 14.67 -8.92
N LEU A 557 -4.28 14.12 -8.10
CA LEU A 557 -4.51 13.77 -6.72
C LEU A 557 -5.07 14.92 -5.89
N LEU A 558 -4.38 16.06 -5.90
CA LEU A 558 -4.79 17.24 -5.11
C LEU A 558 -6.10 17.86 -5.64
N ARG A 559 -6.36 17.78 -6.94
CA ARG A 559 -7.63 18.22 -7.51
C ARG A 559 -8.80 17.35 -7.04
N GLU A 560 -8.61 16.04 -7.04
CA GLU A 560 -9.68 15.06 -6.82
C GLU A 560 -9.95 14.80 -5.35
N ASN A 561 -8.93 14.93 -4.49
CA ASN A 561 -9.08 14.74 -3.05
C ASN A 561 -9.14 16.08 -2.31
N ALA A 562 -10.37 16.63 -2.16
CA ALA A 562 -10.59 17.89 -1.46
C ALA A 562 -10.13 17.83 0.01
N ALA A 563 -10.26 16.69 0.69
CA ALA A 563 -9.83 16.52 2.07
C ALA A 563 -8.30 16.59 2.17
N ALA A 564 -7.55 15.90 1.31
CA ALA A 564 -6.10 15.95 1.26
C ALA A 564 -5.60 17.36 0.89
N ARG A 565 -6.24 18.02 -0.08
CA ARG A 565 -5.90 19.39 -0.51
C ARG A 565 -6.11 20.40 0.62
N ARG A 566 -7.26 20.39 1.29
CA ARG A 566 -7.54 21.28 2.44
C ARG A 566 -6.57 21.04 3.59
N ARG A 567 -6.23 19.77 3.86
CA ARG A 567 -5.25 19.37 4.88
C ARG A 567 -3.86 19.87 4.52
N LEU A 568 -3.44 19.76 3.25
CA LEU A 568 -2.18 20.31 2.77
C LEU A 568 -2.11 21.82 3.04
N VAL A 569 -3.13 22.60 2.64
CA VAL A 569 -3.17 24.06 2.84
C VAL A 569 -3.11 24.41 4.33
N GLU A 570 -3.79 23.65 5.20
CA GLU A 570 -3.76 23.81 6.65
C GLU A 570 -2.36 23.56 7.22
N LEU A 571 -1.75 22.44 6.91
CA LEU A 571 -0.41 22.08 7.39
C LEU A 571 0.66 23.08 6.93
N LEU A 572 0.56 23.57 5.70
CA LEU A 572 1.47 24.59 5.18
C LEU A 572 1.28 25.96 5.84
N GLY A 573 0.17 26.17 6.54
CA GLY A 573 -0.06 27.34 7.40
C GLY A 573 0.83 27.38 8.65
N HIS A 574 1.32 26.24 9.12
CA HIS A 574 2.08 26.12 10.37
C HIS A 574 3.58 26.38 10.22
N GLY A 575 4.18 26.29 9.04
CA GLY A 575 5.60 26.59 8.88
C GLY A 575 6.27 26.05 7.62
N GLU A 576 7.57 26.34 7.49
CA GLU A 576 8.38 25.98 6.31
C GLU A 576 8.84 24.51 6.33
N PHE A 577 8.95 23.88 7.50
CA PHE A 577 9.51 22.52 7.65
C PHE A 577 8.71 21.49 6.81
N LEU A 578 7.40 21.44 6.97
CA LEU A 578 6.54 20.52 6.21
C LEU A 578 6.59 20.81 4.71
N ALA A 579 6.62 22.09 4.32
CA ALA A 579 6.75 22.47 2.92
C ALA A 579 8.06 22.00 2.31
N ALA A 580 9.17 22.14 3.04
CA ALA A 580 10.48 21.69 2.62
C ALA A 580 10.56 20.14 2.54
N GLN A 581 9.98 19.44 3.51
CA GLN A 581 9.90 17.97 3.50
C GLN A 581 9.09 17.44 2.30
N ILE A 582 7.92 17.99 2.05
CA ILE A 582 7.09 17.59 0.90
C ILE A 582 7.78 17.94 -0.43
N ALA A 583 8.44 19.10 -0.52
CA ALA A 583 9.17 19.49 -1.73
C ALA A 583 10.37 18.59 -2.00
N ALA A 584 11.11 18.18 -0.95
CA ALA A 584 12.19 17.22 -1.07
C ALA A 584 11.69 15.79 -1.38
N HIS A 585 10.57 15.41 -0.78
CA HIS A 585 9.99 14.06 -0.87
C HIS A 585 8.50 14.11 -1.27
N PRO A 586 8.17 14.34 -2.56
CA PRO A 586 6.78 14.47 -3.01
C PRO A 586 5.88 13.26 -2.71
N LEU A 587 6.46 12.08 -2.48
CA LEU A 587 5.74 10.88 -2.03
C LEU A 587 4.99 11.08 -0.69
N LEU A 588 5.38 12.09 0.12
CA LEU A 588 4.68 12.44 1.35
C LEU A 588 3.26 13.00 1.11
N LEU A 589 2.95 13.48 -0.10
CA LEU A 589 1.59 13.85 -0.46
C LEU A 589 0.62 12.66 -0.38
N ASP A 590 1.12 11.44 -0.57
CA ASP A 590 0.34 10.22 -0.43
C ASP A 590 -0.10 9.97 1.03
N GLU A 591 0.71 10.42 2.00
CA GLU A 591 0.38 10.28 3.43
C GLU A 591 -0.81 11.18 3.83
N LEU A 592 -1.07 12.28 3.12
CA LEU A 592 -2.18 13.19 3.40
C LEU A 592 -3.57 12.60 3.13
N ILE A 593 -3.65 11.51 2.39
CA ILE A 593 -4.90 10.91 1.95
C ILE A 593 -5.43 9.91 2.98
N ASP A 594 -4.54 9.28 3.75
CA ASP A 594 -4.94 8.30 4.75
C ASP A 594 -5.45 8.99 6.02
N GLU A 595 -6.77 8.98 6.24
CA GLU A 595 -7.39 9.55 7.44
C GLU A 595 -6.97 8.84 8.73
N ARG A 596 -6.52 7.58 8.64
CA ARG A 596 -6.03 6.80 9.80
C ARG A 596 -4.73 7.36 10.34
N LEU A 597 -3.89 7.95 9.47
CA LEU A 597 -2.62 8.56 9.88
C LEU A 597 -2.82 9.76 10.83
N MET A 598 -4.00 10.39 10.79
CA MET A 598 -4.35 11.49 11.68
C MET A 598 -4.96 11.02 13.00
N SER A 599 -5.52 9.81 13.05
CA SER A 599 -6.22 9.27 14.22
C SER A 599 -5.42 8.22 14.99
N GLN A 600 -4.44 7.58 14.36
CA GLN A 600 -3.61 6.55 14.97
C GLN A 600 -2.18 7.05 15.17
N LEU A 601 -1.84 7.30 16.45
CA LEU A 601 -0.48 7.67 16.81
C LEU A 601 0.50 6.53 16.51
N PRO A 602 1.63 6.78 15.82
CA PRO A 602 2.61 5.73 15.56
C PRO A 602 3.19 5.23 16.89
N THR A 603 3.21 3.92 17.09
CA THR A 603 3.87 3.27 18.22
C THR A 603 5.22 2.70 17.76
N ARG A 604 6.17 2.45 18.69
CA ARG A 604 7.44 1.78 18.36
C ARG A 604 7.20 0.44 17.61
N ALA A 605 6.19 -0.33 18.05
CA ALA A 605 5.86 -1.60 17.43
C ALA A 605 5.37 -1.44 15.98
N SER A 606 4.48 -0.46 15.72
CA SER A 606 4.00 -0.19 14.36
C SER A 606 5.10 0.34 13.43
N LEU A 607 5.99 1.20 13.94
CA LEU A 607 7.15 1.71 13.20
C LEU A 607 8.14 0.58 12.87
N SER A 608 8.41 -0.33 13.83
CA SER A 608 9.27 -1.49 13.61
C SER A 608 8.70 -2.45 12.57
N ALA A 609 7.40 -2.74 12.63
CA ALA A 609 6.72 -3.60 11.65
C ALA A 609 6.75 -2.98 10.24
N GLU A 610 6.51 -1.68 10.12
CA GLU A 610 6.59 -0.94 8.85
C GLU A 610 8.00 -0.99 8.26
N LEU A 611 9.03 -0.72 9.08
CA LEU A 611 10.42 -0.78 8.65
C LEU A 611 10.80 -2.19 8.17
N ALA A 612 10.45 -3.22 8.95
CA ALA A 612 10.71 -4.61 8.58
C ALA A 612 10.04 -4.98 7.25
N GLN A 613 8.79 -4.56 7.03
CA GLN A 613 8.07 -4.81 5.77
C GLN A 613 8.73 -4.11 4.57
N ARG A 614 9.21 -2.86 4.74
CA ARG A 614 9.86 -2.10 3.66
C ARG A 614 11.20 -2.73 3.24
N VAL A 615 11.93 -3.25 4.22
CA VAL A 615 13.26 -3.84 3.99
C VAL A 615 13.19 -5.28 3.47
N ALA A 616 12.22 -6.08 3.92
CA ALA A 616 12.04 -7.48 3.50
C ALA A 616 11.81 -7.66 1.98
N GLN A 617 11.44 -6.60 1.27
CA GLN A 617 11.19 -6.62 -0.18
C GLN A 617 12.42 -6.26 -1.03
N LEU A 618 13.56 -5.97 -0.38
CA LEU A 618 14.77 -5.48 -1.06
C LEU A 618 15.82 -6.58 -1.11
N PRO A 619 16.62 -6.65 -2.21
CA PRO A 619 17.77 -7.52 -2.25
C PRO A 619 18.72 -7.20 -1.09
N GLU A 620 19.17 -8.22 -0.37
CA GLU A 620 20.08 -8.04 0.76
C GLU A 620 21.46 -7.50 0.32
N GLU A 621 21.82 -7.73 -0.93
CA GLU A 621 23.11 -7.40 -1.55
C GLU A 621 23.20 -5.97 -2.09
N ASP A 622 22.09 -5.19 -2.05
CA ASP A 622 22.03 -3.83 -2.56
C ASP A 622 21.94 -2.80 -1.42
N PRO A 623 23.10 -2.35 -0.87
CA PRO A 623 23.12 -1.43 0.26
C PRO A 623 22.58 -0.04 -0.08
N GLU A 624 22.63 0.39 -1.34
CA GLU A 624 22.13 1.69 -1.77
C GLU A 624 20.61 1.75 -1.67
N ARG A 625 19.92 0.74 -2.21
CA ARG A 625 18.46 0.61 -2.06
C ARG A 625 18.03 0.42 -0.61
N GLN A 626 18.84 -0.24 0.21
CA GLN A 626 18.56 -0.37 1.65
C GLN A 626 18.59 1.02 2.32
N VAL A 627 19.61 1.84 2.06
CA VAL A 627 19.72 3.22 2.59
C VAL A 627 18.58 4.10 2.09
N GLU A 628 18.21 4.02 0.80
CA GLU A 628 17.08 4.76 0.25
C GLU A 628 15.76 4.39 0.95
N ALA A 629 15.55 3.11 1.23
CA ALA A 629 14.35 2.65 1.96
C ALA A 629 14.32 3.19 3.40
N LEU A 630 15.48 3.26 4.07
CA LEU A 630 15.60 3.87 5.39
C LEU A 630 15.28 5.37 5.34
N CYS A 631 15.77 6.11 4.34
CA CYS A 631 15.46 7.53 4.15
C CYS A 631 13.97 7.76 3.89
N HIS A 632 13.34 6.95 3.08
CA HIS A 632 11.90 7.02 2.85
C HIS A 632 11.08 6.68 4.10
N PHE A 633 11.49 5.68 4.87
CA PHE A 633 10.86 5.35 6.16
C PHE A 633 10.97 6.51 7.13
N GLN A 634 12.18 7.06 7.30
CA GLN A 634 12.43 8.21 8.18
C GLN A 634 11.56 9.40 7.81
N SER A 635 11.56 9.81 6.52
CA SER A 635 10.80 10.97 6.04
C SER A 635 9.30 10.80 6.27
N ALA A 636 8.75 9.61 6.02
CA ALA A 636 7.34 9.32 6.26
C ALA A 636 6.99 9.33 7.76
N ALA A 637 7.85 8.73 8.61
CA ALA A 637 7.64 8.70 10.06
C ALA A 637 7.73 10.11 10.67
N LEU A 638 8.76 10.89 10.32
CA LEU A 638 8.93 12.28 10.77
C LEU A 638 7.75 13.16 10.35
N PHE A 639 7.29 13.00 9.11
CA PHE A 639 6.14 13.74 8.60
C PHE A 639 4.87 13.45 9.42
N ARG A 640 4.56 12.17 9.67
CA ARG A 640 3.39 11.76 10.50
C ARG A 640 3.48 12.30 11.92
N ILE A 641 4.67 12.24 12.54
CA ILE A 641 4.90 12.77 13.88
C ILE A 641 4.69 14.29 13.88
N ALA A 642 5.22 15.02 12.89
CA ALA A 642 5.08 16.47 12.78
C ALA A 642 3.61 16.90 12.55
N VAL A 643 2.87 16.15 11.76
CA VAL A 643 1.43 16.36 11.56
C VAL A 643 0.66 16.18 12.88
N ALA A 644 0.94 15.11 13.63
CA ALA A 644 0.30 14.83 14.91
C ALA A 644 0.66 15.88 16.00
N ASP A 645 1.89 16.38 15.99
CA ASP A 645 2.36 17.47 16.85
C ASP A 645 1.62 18.78 16.56
N LEU A 646 1.63 19.23 15.31
CA LEU A 646 0.99 20.47 14.86
C LEU A 646 -0.55 20.45 15.01
N SER A 647 -1.15 19.26 14.91
CA SER A 647 -2.60 19.08 15.16
C SER A 647 -2.94 19.00 16.65
N GLY A 648 -1.95 19.06 17.56
CA GLY A 648 -2.15 18.99 19.01
C GLY A 648 -2.61 17.64 19.53
N VAL A 649 -2.59 16.59 18.68
CA VAL A 649 -3.00 15.22 19.05
C VAL A 649 -1.91 14.52 19.86
N LEU A 650 -0.63 14.84 19.61
CA LEU A 650 0.50 14.23 20.27
C LEU A 650 1.12 15.19 21.30
N PRO A 651 1.10 14.88 22.61
CA PRO A 651 1.79 15.69 23.61
C PRO A 651 3.29 15.75 23.35
N LEU A 652 3.90 16.91 23.60
CA LEU A 652 5.31 17.20 23.30
C LEU A 652 6.31 16.10 23.71
N MET A 653 6.19 15.58 24.92
CA MET A 653 7.12 14.51 25.39
C MET A 653 6.98 13.23 24.57
N ARG A 654 5.74 12.93 24.11
CA ARG A 654 5.51 11.79 23.20
C ARG A 654 6.05 12.05 21.80
N VAL A 655 6.13 13.30 21.36
CA VAL A 655 6.82 13.67 20.10
C VAL A 655 8.29 13.26 20.18
N SER A 656 8.98 13.67 21.23
CA SER A 656 10.40 13.31 21.45
C SER A 656 10.62 11.79 21.59
N ASP A 657 9.70 11.08 22.30
CA ASP A 657 9.74 9.61 22.39
C ASP A 657 9.65 8.98 20.97
N ARG A 658 8.73 9.43 20.13
CA ARG A 658 8.54 8.88 18.76
C ARG A 658 9.72 9.21 17.84
N LEU A 659 10.28 10.43 17.91
CA LEU A 659 11.48 10.79 17.17
C LEU A 659 12.67 9.92 17.56
N THR A 660 12.78 9.61 18.85
CA THR A 660 13.83 8.73 19.39
C THR A 660 13.63 7.28 18.94
N ASP A 661 12.37 6.77 18.95
CA ASP A 661 12.05 5.44 18.44
C ASP A 661 12.46 5.27 16.96
N VAL A 662 12.19 6.27 16.12
CA VAL A 662 12.61 6.27 14.71
C VAL A 662 14.13 6.21 14.58
N ALA A 663 14.85 7.03 15.34
CA ALA A 663 16.31 7.05 15.32
C ALA A 663 16.90 5.71 15.77
N GLU A 664 16.41 5.13 16.86
CA GLU A 664 16.88 3.82 17.35
C GLU A 664 16.67 2.71 16.34
N LEU A 665 15.48 2.61 15.72
CA LEU A 665 15.19 1.60 14.69
C LEU A 665 16.13 1.73 13.50
N ILE A 666 16.47 2.96 13.10
CA ILE A 666 17.42 3.22 12.01
C ILE A 666 18.84 2.84 12.40
N ILE A 667 19.27 3.17 13.63
CA ILE A 667 20.60 2.80 14.16
C ILE A 667 20.73 1.29 14.27
N GLU A 668 19.72 0.59 14.80
CA GLU A 668 19.66 -0.88 14.86
C GLU A 668 19.85 -1.49 13.46
N ARG A 669 19.13 -0.96 12.48
CA ARG A 669 19.23 -1.47 11.10
C ARG A 669 20.57 -1.13 10.43
N ALA A 670 21.12 0.06 10.67
CA ALA A 670 22.44 0.43 10.16
C ALA A 670 23.55 -0.45 10.75
N LEU A 671 23.45 -0.81 12.04
CA LEU A 671 24.36 -1.75 12.71
C LEU A 671 24.24 -3.16 12.09
N GLU A 672 23.04 -3.68 11.86
CA GLU A 672 22.82 -4.97 11.20
C GLU A 672 23.40 -5.02 9.78
N LEU A 673 23.16 -3.98 8.98
CA LEU A 673 23.68 -3.89 7.62
C LEU A 673 25.21 -3.79 7.61
N GLY A 674 25.78 -2.94 8.46
CA GLY A 674 27.23 -2.81 8.62
C GLY A 674 27.87 -4.11 9.08
N TRP A 675 27.27 -4.78 10.07
CA TRP A 675 27.75 -6.06 10.58
C TRP A 675 27.81 -7.12 9.47
N ARG A 676 26.73 -7.32 8.72
CA ARG A 676 26.69 -8.29 7.61
C ARG A 676 27.77 -8.01 6.57
N GLN A 677 27.96 -6.74 6.18
CA GLN A 677 28.94 -6.37 5.16
C GLN A 677 30.37 -6.61 5.62
N ILE A 678 30.70 -6.26 6.85
CA ILE A 678 32.06 -6.41 7.38
C ILE A 678 32.36 -7.87 7.70
N THR A 679 31.40 -8.63 8.25
CA THR A 679 31.57 -10.07 8.51
C THR A 679 31.67 -10.88 7.22
N ALA A 680 30.95 -10.56 6.17
CA ALA A 680 31.10 -11.18 4.86
C ALA A 680 32.53 -11.03 4.30
N GLN A 681 33.23 -9.92 4.63
CA GLN A 681 34.57 -9.65 4.15
C GLN A 681 35.68 -10.27 5.03
N PHE A 682 35.51 -10.25 6.36
CA PHE A 682 36.58 -10.58 7.30
C PHE A 682 36.24 -11.73 8.27
N GLY A 683 35.04 -12.25 8.25
CA GLY A 683 34.53 -13.21 9.23
C GLY A 683 34.01 -12.56 10.51
N VAL A 684 33.58 -13.38 11.46
CA VAL A 684 33.01 -12.95 12.74
C VAL A 684 34.16 -12.67 13.75
N PRO A 685 34.17 -11.52 14.45
CA PRO A 685 35.18 -11.23 15.46
C PRO A 685 35.02 -12.17 16.67
N ALA A 686 36.11 -12.80 17.10
CA ALA A 686 36.14 -13.74 18.22
C ALA A 686 37.38 -13.53 19.07
N CYS A 687 37.35 -13.97 20.33
CA CYS A 687 38.47 -13.94 21.26
C CYS A 687 38.46 -15.18 22.14
N ASP A 688 39.66 -15.51 22.69
CA ASP A 688 39.79 -16.55 23.68
C ASP A 688 39.73 -15.95 25.08
N ALA A 689 38.61 -16.19 25.78
CA ALA A 689 38.36 -15.71 27.11
C ALA A 689 37.84 -16.85 28.00
N ASP A 690 38.25 -16.93 29.24
CA ASP A 690 37.86 -17.93 30.23
C ASP A 690 38.05 -19.38 29.73
N GLY A 691 39.11 -19.61 28.92
CA GLY A 691 39.42 -20.92 28.37
C GLY A 691 38.61 -21.37 27.17
N ALA A 692 37.73 -20.51 26.62
CA ALA A 692 36.87 -20.82 25.48
C ALA A 692 36.92 -19.73 24.40
N ARG A 693 36.80 -20.14 23.11
CA ARG A 693 36.63 -19.23 21.99
C ARG A 693 35.20 -18.70 21.99
N ARG A 694 34.98 -17.39 21.99
CA ARG A 694 33.66 -16.78 21.93
C ARG A 694 33.60 -15.66 20.90
N ALA A 695 32.44 -15.47 20.31
CA ALA A 695 32.15 -14.32 19.46
C ALA A 695 32.14 -13.02 20.29
N VAL A 696 32.70 -11.97 19.72
CA VAL A 696 32.75 -10.63 20.34
C VAL A 696 31.51 -9.83 19.94
N ARG A 697 30.98 -9.09 20.88
CA ARG A 697 29.76 -8.31 20.77
C ARG A 697 30.08 -6.81 20.67
N ILE A 698 29.14 -6.07 20.03
CA ILE A 698 29.15 -4.62 19.93
C ILE A 698 27.84 -4.04 20.44
N CYS A 699 27.90 -2.83 21.01
CA CYS A 699 26.72 -1.99 21.21
C CYS A 699 26.99 -0.55 20.82
N ALA A 700 25.96 0.17 20.44
CA ALA A 700 25.93 1.61 20.21
C ALA A 700 25.23 2.29 21.39
N LEU A 701 25.82 3.34 21.89
CA LEU A 701 25.31 4.19 22.95
C LEU A 701 24.86 5.51 22.35
N GLY A 702 23.66 5.96 22.72
CA GLY A 702 23.20 7.31 22.47
C GLY A 702 23.49 8.20 23.65
N TYR A 703 24.05 9.36 23.38
CA TYR A 703 24.32 10.42 24.36
C TYR A 703 23.41 11.63 24.13
N GLY A 704 23.48 12.62 24.97
CA GLY A 704 22.75 13.88 24.81
C GLY A 704 21.27 13.69 24.62
N LYS A 705 20.67 14.31 23.58
CA LYS A 705 19.23 14.23 23.32
C LYS A 705 18.75 12.82 22.94
N LEU A 706 19.59 12.06 22.23
CA LEU A 706 19.27 10.67 21.86
C LEU A 706 19.22 9.79 23.11
N GLY A 707 20.23 9.89 23.97
CA GLY A 707 20.29 9.13 25.23
C GLY A 707 19.17 9.53 26.18
N GLY A 708 18.90 10.82 26.32
CA GLY A 708 17.80 11.37 27.14
C GLY A 708 16.39 11.18 26.61
N MET A 709 16.17 10.55 25.44
CA MET A 709 14.88 10.46 24.76
C MET A 709 14.24 11.83 24.48
N GLU A 710 15.07 12.81 24.17
CA GLU A 710 14.71 14.22 24.01
C GLU A 710 15.01 14.75 22.60
N LEU A 711 14.96 13.88 21.56
CA LEU A 711 15.20 14.29 20.18
C LEU A 711 14.17 15.31 19.68
N GLY A 712 14.63 16.23 18.86
CA GLY A 712 13.81 17.15 18.06
C GLY A 712 13.96 16.84 16.56
N TYR A 713 13.20 17.54 15.72
CA TYR A 713 13.14 17.29 14.26
C TYR A 713 14.47 17.45 13.51
N SER A 714 15.38 18.30 14.00
CA SER A 714 16.69 18.59 13.41
C SER A 714 17.84 18.26 14.34
N SER A 715 17.66 17.30 15.26
CA SER A 715 18.73 16.87 16.16
C SER A 715 19.72 15.97 15.42
N ASP A 716 21.01 16.18 15.68
CA ASP A 716 22.09 15.24 15.42
C ASP A 716 22.07 14.06 16.40
N LEU A 717 22.77 12.99 16.07
CA LEU A 717 22.93 11.80 16.90
C LEU A 717 24.33 11.77 17.52
N ASP A 718 24.41 11.90 18.84
CA ASP A 718 25.63 11.71 19.61
C ASP A 718 25.82 10.20 19.87
N LEU A 719 26.79 9.55 19.19
CA LEU A 719 27.01 8.11 19.26
C LEU A 719 28.37 7.74 19.80
N VAL A 720 28.42 6.71 20.65
CA VAL A 720 29.65 6.05 21.14
C VAL A 720 29.48 4.54 20.93
N PHE A 721 30.53 3.86 20.47
CA PHE A 721 30.52 2.43 20.19
C PHE A 721 31.45 1.69 21.18
N LEU A 722 30.94 0.59 21.75
CA LEU A 722 31.68 -0.28 22.66
C LEU A 722 31.63 -1.73 22.18
N HIS A 723 32.76 -2.47 22.47
CA HIS A 723 32.85 -3.91 22.27
C HIS A 723 33.38 -4.62 23.51
N ASP A 724 33.20 -5.95 23.58
CA ASP A 724 33.64 -6.80 24.69
C ASP A 724 34.81 -7.76 24.34
N SER A 725 35.65 -7.43 23.35
CA SER A 725 36.81 -8.23 22.98
C SER A 725 37.81 -8.23 24.13
N CYS A 726 38.27 -9.39 24.59
CA CYS A 726 39.23 -9.53 25.69
C CYS A 726 40.01 -10.84 25.57
N GLY A 727 41.07 -10.96 26.41
CA GLY A 727 41.89 -12.16 26.43
C GLY A 727 42.83 -12.29 25.23
N GLU A 728 43.05 -13.53 24.77
CA GLU A 728 43.99 -13.86 23.69
C GLU A 728 43.28 -14.00 22.33
N ARG A 729 44.09 -14.12 21.26
CA ARG A 729 43.65 -14.30 19.87
C ARG A 729 42.43 -13.46 19.49
N GLN A 730 42.55 -12.14 19.68
CA GLN A 730 41.51 -11.17 19.38
C GLN A 730 41.47 -10.89 17.87
N GLU A 731 40.92 -11.80 17.07
CA GLU A 731 40.91 -11.75 15.62
C GLU A 731 39.63 -12.39 15.03
N THR A 732 39.29 -11.98 13.82
CA THR A 732 38.17 -12.54 13.09
C THR A 732 38.46 -13.96 12.56
N ASP A 733 37.41 -14.77 12.32
CA ASP A 733 37.51 -16.17 11.90
C ASP A 733 37.35 -16.39 10.35
N GLY A 734 37.36 -15.32 9.57
CA GLY A 734 37.13 -15.39 8.13
C GLY A 734 38.37 -15.68 7.29
N PRO A 735 38.23 -15.69 5.95
CA PRO A 735 39.35 -16.02 5.03
C PRO A 735 40.46 -14.93 5.00
N ARG A 736 40.19 -13.79 5.54
CA ARG A 736 41.15 -12.67 5.73
C ARG A 736 41.07 -12.16 7.15
N PRO A 737 41.64 -12.89 8.14
CA PRO A 737 41.54 -12.50 9.53
C PRO A 737 42.16 -11.11 9.77
N ILE A 738 41.47 -10.30 10.57
CA ILE A 738 41.96 -8.99 11.06
C ILE A 738 41.77 -8.90 12.57
N ASP A 739 42.58 -8.05 13.20
CA ASP A 739 42.44 -7.73 14.62
C ASP A 739 41.03 -7.18 14.92
N ASN A 740 40.45 -7.58 16.07
CA ASN A 740 39.11 -7.19 16.47
C ASN A 740 38.95 -5.66 16.61
N GLN A 741 39.96 -4.96 17.12
CA GLN A 741 39.93 -3.49 17.23
C GLN A 741 39.80 -2.85 15.85
N LEU A 742 40.53 -3.35 14.85
CA LEU A 742 40.44 -2.87 13.47
C LEU A 742 39.08 -3.23 12.86
N PHE A 743 38.57 -4.43 13.16
CA PHE A 743 37.21 -4.84 12.71
C PHE A 743 36.15 -3.86 13.21
N PHE A 744 36.14 -3.55 14.51
CA PHE A 744 35.14 -2.66 15.11
C PHE A 744 35.27 -1.21 14.65
N VAL A 745 36.49 -0.71 14.43
CA VAL A 745 36.71 0.61 13.83
C VAL A 745 36.09 0.68 12.44
N ARG A 746 36.33 -0.33 11.57
CA ARG A 746 35.72 -0.39 10.23
C ARG A 746 34.21 -0.51 10.28
N LEU A 747 33.70 -1.28 11.22
CA LEU A 747 32.26 -1.42 11.43
C LEU A 747 31.61 -0.10 11.84
N ALA A 748 32.17 0.60 12.82
CA ALA A 748 31.69 1.91 13.27
C ALA A 748 31.77 2.96 12.15
N GLN A 749 32.87 3.00 11.39
CA GLN A 749 33.00 3.85 10.21
C GLN A 749 31.92 3.55 9.17
N ARG A 750 31.61 2.26 8.97
CA ARG A 750 30.53 1.86 8.03
C ARG A 750 29.15 2.27 8.53
N ILE A 751 28.87 2.11 9.83
CA ILE A 751 27.60 2.55 10.44
C ILE A 751 27.43 4.06 10.28
N VAL A 752 28.45 4.85 10.64
CA VAL A 752 28.44 6.31 10.50
C VAL A 752 28.23 6.70 9.03
N HIS A 753 28.92 6.02 8.10
CA HIS A 753 28.74 6.26 6.67
C HIS A 753 27.30 5.99 6.21
N LEU A 754 26.70 4.85 6.61
CA LEU A 754 25.29 4.52 6.28
C LEU A 754 24.31 5.58 6.80
N LEU A 755 24.57 6.16 7.98
CA LEU A 755 23.71 7.19 8.57
C LEU A 755 23.91 8.58 7.93
N THR A 756 25.12 8.88 7.40
CA THR A 756 25.49 10.24 6.94
C THR A 756 25.55 10.39 5.42
N VAL A 757 25.57 9.29 4.65
CA VAL A 757 25.65 9.33 3.19
C VAL A 757 24.44 9.99 2.58
N HIS A 758 24.65 10.84 1.56
CA HIS A 758 23.58 11.39 0.75
C HIS A 758 23.22 10.39 -0.36
N SER A 759 21.99 9.88 -0.30
CA SER A 759 21.39 9.06 -1.35
C SER A 759 20.45 9.91 -2.24
N GLY A 760 19.89 9.30 -3.29
CA GLY A 760 18.83 9.92 -4.08
C GLY A 760 17.57 10.27 -3.27
N ALA A 761 17.37 9.60 -2.12
CA ALA A 761 16.26 9.82 -1.19
C ALA A 761 16.62 10.75 0.00
N GLY A 762 17.82 11.36 0.02
CA GLY A 762 18.27 12.24 1.09
C GLY A 762 19.32 11.62 2.00
N ARG A 763 19.46 12.18 3.20
CA ARG A 763 20.40 11.75 4.27
C ARG A 763 19.60 11.40 5.53
N LEU A 764 20.01 10.35 6.24
CA LEU A 764 19.34 9.93 7.48
C LEU A 764 19.58 10.91 8.63
N TYR A 765 20.81 10.98 9.14
CA TYR A 765 21.15 11.84 10.28
C TYR A 765 22.54 12.46 10.14
N GLU A 766 22.79 13.56 10.83
CA GLU A 766 24.14 13.98 11.21
C GLU A 766 24.56 13.19 12.46
N VAL A 767 25.82 12.74 12.48
CA VAL A 767 26.35 11.92 13.56
C VAL A 767 27.56 12.59 14.20
N ASP A 768 27.53 12.76 15.53
CA ASP A 768 28.63 13.20 16.30
C ASP A 768 29.18 12.05 17.16
N VAL A 769 30.46 11.79 17.03
CA VAL A 769 31.17 10.72 17.78
C VAL A 769 32.21 11.28 18.75
N ARG A 770 32.17 12.59 19.06
CA ARG A 770 33.17 13.26 19.88
C ARG A 770 33.07 12.98 21.38
N LEU A 771 31.93 12.47 21.86
CA LEU A 771 31.73 12.13 23.29
C LEU A 771 32.35 10.79 23.71
N ARG A 772 33.14 10.16 22.83
CA ARG A 772 33.91 8.97 23.15
C ARG A 772 35.12 9.30 24.07
N PRO A 773 35.65 8.33 24.81
CA PRO A 773 36.84 8.52 25.65
C PRO A 773 38.00 9.25 24.94
N SER A 774 38.59 10.23 25.56
CA SER A 774 39.65 11.12 25.01
C SER A 774 39.22 11.92 23.75
N GLY A 775 37.94 12.06 23.49
CA GLY A 775 37.37 12.89 22.42
C GLY A 775 37.93 12.56 21.03
N LYS A 776 38.33 13.59 20.27
CA LYS A 776 38.89 13.42 18.91
C LYS A 776 40.21 12.62 18.87
N GLY A 777 40.97 12.60 19.94
CA GLY A 777 42.24 11.85 20.04
C GLY A 777 42.07 10.38 20.39
N GLY A 778 40.89 9.98 20.87
CA GLY A 778 40.59 8.59 21.26
C GLY A 778 40.15 7.70 20.12
N LEU A 779 40.15 6.39 20.38
CA LEU A 779 39.69 5.38 19.46
C LEU A 779 38.19 5.55 19.15
N LEU A 780 37.79 5.29 17.89
CA LEU A 780 36.38 5.41 17.47
C LEU A 780 35.48 4.39 18.19
N VAL A 781 36.00 3.21 18.50
CA VAL A 781 35.34 2.16 19.27
C VAL A 781 36.20 1.77 20.44
N SER A 782 35.65 1.69 21.63
CA SER A 782 36.37 1.33 22.84
C SER A 782 35.96 -0.04 23.37
N ASN A 783 36.89 -0.75 23.98
CA ASN A 783 36.57 -1.91 24.79
C ASN A 783 35.79 -1.47 26.04
N ILE A 784 34.77 -2.23 26.48
CA ILE A 784 33.90 -1.89 27.64
C ILE A 784 34.72 -1.76 28.94
N ALA A 785 35.73 -2.61 29.16
CA ALA A 785 36.58 -2.52 30.36
C ALA A 785 37.46 -1.27 30.31
N ALA A 786 38.07 -0.95 29.17
CA ALA A 786 38.87 0.28 29.00
C ALA A 786 37.99 1.53 29.14
N PHE A 787 36.74 1.49 28.63
CA PHE A 787 35.76 2.56 28.84
C PHE A 787 35.44 2.75 30.33
N ALA A 788 35.21 1.67 31.06
CA ALA A 788 34.97 1.71 32.50
C ALA A 788 36.18 2.30 33.29
N ASP A 789 37.38 1.88 32.96
CA ASP A 789 38.59 2.39 33.62
C ASP A 789 38.85 3.88 33.32
N TYR A 790 38.59 4.30 32.08
CA TYR A 790 38.64 5.72 31.71
C TYR A 790 37.62 6.54 32.51
N GLN A 791 36.38 6.09 32.57
CA GLN A 791 35.33 6.79 33.30
C GLN A 791 35.58 6.87 34.81
N ARG A 792 36.27 5.88 35.40
CA ARG A 792 36.59 5.84 36.84
C ARG A 792 37.77 6.78 37.19
N ARG A 793 38.75 6.94 36.31
CA ARG A 793 40.03 7.53 36.65
C ARG A 793 40.38 8.84 35.94
N GLU A 794 39.97 8.96 34.67
CA GLU A 794 40.43 10.02 33.78
C GLU A 794 39.33 11.00 33.37
N ALA A 795 38.08 10.55 33.31
CA ALA A 795 36.95 11.36 32.84
C ALA A 795 36.80 12.66 33.64
N TRP A 796 36.47 13.74 32.95
CA TRP A 796 36.13 15.03 33.48
C TRP A 796 34.69 15.08 33.99
N THR A 797 34.40 16.00 34.89
CA THR A 797 33.01 16.19 35.42
C THR A 797 31.99 16.40 34.32
N TRP A 798 32.32 17.11 33.25
CA TRP A 798 31.43 17.28 32.12
C TRP A 798 31.17 15.96 31.35
N GLU A 799 32.08 15.00 31.34
CA GLU A 799 31.87 13.66 30.75
C GLU A 799 30.95 12.84 31.63
N HIS A 800 30.98 12.98 32.96
CA HIS A 800 30.01 12.38 33.86
C HIS A 800 28.62 13.02 33.73
N GLN A 801 28.53 14.35 33.46
CA GLN A 801 27.26 14.99 33.09
C GLN A 801 26.72 14.42 31.77
N ALA A 802 27.56 14.22 30.75
CA ALA A 802 27.19 13.59 29.52
C ALA A 802 26.76 12.12 29.72
N LEU A 803 27.43 11.36 30.61
CA LEU A 803 27.13 9.97 30.95
C LEU A 803 25.75 9.81 31.63
N LEU A 804 25.25 10.84 32.34
CA LEU A 804 23.89 10.86 32.88
C LEU A 804 22.83 10.71 31.76
N HIS A 805 23.08 11.37 30.60
CA HIS A 805 22.24 11.31 29.42
C HIS A 805 22.65 10.21 28.44
N ALA A 806 23.44 9.21 28.89
CA ALA A 806 23.84 8.09 28.06
C ALA A 806 22.94 6.88 28.25
N ARG A 807 22.58 6.23 27.13
CA ARG A 807 21.76 5.01 27.11
C ARG A 807 22.19 4.12 25.96
N SER A 808 22.12 2.82 26.14
CA SER A 808 22.35 1.87 25.05
C SER A 808 21.18 1.87 24.08
N VAL A 809 21.42 2.12 22.78
CA VAL A 809 20.38 2.29 21.76
C VAL A 809 20.31 1.13 20.76
N ALA A 810 21.43 0.42 20.50
CA ALA A 810 21.47 -0.73 19.61
C ALA A 810 22.56 -1.74 20.01
N GLY A 811 22.48 -2.98 19.52
CA GLY A 811 23.49 -4.02 19.72
C GLY A 811 23.13 -5.09 20.74
N ALA A 812 24.10 -5.91 21.13
CA ALA A 812 23.89 -7.11 21.95
C ALA A 812 23.35 -6.81 23.37
N ALA A 813 22.25 -7.44 23.75
CA ALA A 813 21.56 -7.19 25.02
C ALA A 813 22.47 -7.37 26.26
N GLN A 814 23.37 -8.35 26.25
CA GLN A 814 24.31 -8.61 27.36
C GLN A 814 25.29 -7.46 27.55
N LEU A 815 25.88 -6.96 26.46
CA LEU A 815 26.82 -5.83 26.51
C LEU A 815 26.10 -4.52 26.88
N ARG A 816 24.85 -4.36 26.44
CA ARG A 816 23.98 -3.26 26.87
C ARG A 816 23.75 -3.26 28.38
N GLY A 817 23.44 -4.45 28.96
CA GLY A 817 23.31 -4.58 30.43
C GLY A 817 24.59 -4.34 31.18
N GLU A 818 25.76 -4.73 30.63
CA GLU A 818 27.05 -4.45 31.21
C GLU A 818 27.36 -2.94 31.21
N PHE A 819 27.08 -2.23 30.12
CA PHE A 819 27.22 -0.77 30.07
C PHE A 819 26.36 -0.09 31.14
N GLU A 820 25.07 -0.48 31.31
CA GLU A 820 24.23 0.15 32.32
C GLU A 820 24.77 -0.09 33.75
N ARG A 821 25.33 -1.25 34.03
CA ARG A 821 26.00 -1.53 35.30
C ARG A 821 27.22 -0.63 35.51
N VAL A 822 28.07 -0.48 34.48
CA VAL A 822 29.23 0.41 34.52
C VAL A 822 28.80 1.87 34.71
N ARG A 823 27.78 2.31 33.97
CA ARG A 823 27.20 3.64 34.05
C ARG A 823 26.76 3.98 35.48
N LEU A 824 25.96 3.10 36.07
CA LEU A 824 25.46 3.29 37.43
C LEU A 824 26.63 3.30 38.47
N GLU A 825 27.58 2.37 38.37
CA GLU A 825 28.75 2.32 39.25
C GLU A 825 29.55 3.63 39.19
N VAL A 826 29.84 4.12 37.97
CA VAL A 826 30.62 5.35 37.80
C VAL A 826 29.88 6.55 38.39
N LEU A 827 28.58 6.72 38.05
CA LEU A 827 27.81 7.87 38.52
C LEU A 827 27.59 7.85 40.03
N CYS A 828 27.51 6.68 40.66
CA CYS A 828 27.32 6.55 42.09
C CYS A 828 28.65 6.70 42.88
N HIS A 829 29.78 6.19 42.34
CA HIS A 829 30.98 6.05 43.18
C HIS A 829 32.25 6.80 42.70
N HIS A 830 32.26 7.25 41.42
CA HIS A 830 33.48 7.82 40.84
C HIS A 830 33.38 9.30 40.44
N VAL A 831 32.28 9.99 40.76
CA VAL A 831 32.09 11.43 40.50
C VAL A 831 32.89 12.23 41.51
N ARG A 832 33.60 13.28 41.07
CA ARG A 832 34.38 14.22 41.91
C ARG A 832 33.44 15.20 42.60
N ARG A 833 32.91 14.85 43.76
CA ARG A 833 31.86 15.63 44.43
C ARG A 833 32.41 16.89 45.11
N ASP A 834 33.66 16.90 45.50
CA ASP A 834 34.28 18.02 46.18
C ASP A 834 34.34 19.28 45.32
N THR A 835 34.59 19.15 44.00
CA THR A 835 34.68 20.25 43.03
C THR A 835 33.47 20.39 42.14
N LEU A 836 32.47 19.49 42.27
CA LEU A 836 31.33 19.35 41.38
C LEU A 836 30.61 20.68 41.15
N LEU A 837 30.25 21.41 42.20
CA LEU A 837 29.52 22.67 42.11
C LEU A 837 30.28 23.73 41.29
N GLU A 838 31.55 23.87 41.56
CA GLU A 838 32.39 24.88 40.90
C GLU A 838 32.61 24.54 39.44
N GLU A 839 32.87 23.25 39.13
CA GLU A 839 33.13 22.77 37.78
C GLU A 839 31.88 22.87 36.91
N VAL A 840 30.71 22.47 37.42
CA VAL A 840 29.41 22.55 36.73
C VAL A 840 29.04 24.00 36.44
N ARG A 841 29.24 24.91 37.45
CA ARG A 841 29.00 26.35 37.27
C ARG A 841 29.93 26.96 36.24
N ALA A 842 31.25 26.67 36.32
CA ALA A 842 32.24 27.18 35.37
C ALA A 842 31.99 26.70 33.95
N MET A 843 31.62 25.43 33.78
CA MET A 843 31.26 24.86 32.48
C MET A 843 30.03 25.57 31.89
N ARG A 844 28.96 25.75 32.67
CA ARG A 844 27.74 26.45 32.23
C ARG A 844 28.00 27.89 31.82
N GLU A 845 28.83 28.65 32.57
CA GLU A 845 29.18 30.01 32.22
C GLU A 845 30.07 30.08 30.95
N ARG A 846 30.95 29.10 30.73
CA ARG A 846 31.73 28.98 29.48
C ARG A 846 30.79 28.70 28.30
N GLN A 847 29.91 27.71 28.41
CA GLN A 847 28.94 27.36 27.37
C GLN A 847 28.06 28.53 27.00
N ARG A 848 27.58 29.29 27.98
CA ARG A 848 26.76 30.49 27.74
C ARG A 848 27.54 31.54 26.95
N ARG A 849 28.77 31.83 27.29
CA ARG A 849 29.61 32.80 26.57
C ARG A 849 29.92 32.41 25.14
N GLU A 850 30.10 31.15 24.89
CA GLU A 850 30.47 30.61 23.56
C GLU A 850 29.28 30.42 22.64
N LEU A 851 28.11 30.01 23.14
CA LEU A 851 26.97 29.55 22.36
C LEU A 851 25.73 30.40 22.43
N SER A 852 25.63 31.42 23.30
CA SER A 852 24.47 32.30 23.35
C SER A 852 24.39 33.22 22.12
N HIS A 853 23.22 33.25 21.46
CA HIS A 853 22.90 34.15 20.36
C HIS A 853 21.88 35.22 20.81
N GLY A 854 21.57 35.29 22.09
CA GLY A 854 20.68 36.27 22.68
C GLY A 854 21.34 37.68 22.77
N GLY A 855 20.57 38.65 23.26
CA GLY A 855 21.01 40.03 23.43
C GLY A 855 19.95 40.86 24.11
N SER A 856 20.10 42.18 24.10
CA SER A 856 19.12 43.10 24.76
C SER A 856 17.70 42.98 24.19
N ALA A 857 17.54 42.64 22.93
CA ALA A 857 16.25 42.55 22.23
C ALA A 857 15.73 41.10 22.06
N ARG A 858 16.55 40.08 22.26
CA ARG A 858 16.23 38.67 22.01
C ARG A 858 16.65 37.76 23.13
N PHE A 859 15.88 36.72 23.40
CA PHE A 859 16.14 35.67 24.36
C PHE A 859 16.50 34.35 23.64
N ASP A 860 17.70 33.86 23.86
CA ASP A 860 18.07 32.50 23.43
C ASP A 860 17.47 31.49 24.42
N ILE A 861 16.40 30.84 23.99
CA ILE A 861 15.60 29.92 24.82
C ILE A 861 16.48 28.79 25.39
N LYS A 862 17.51 28.40 24.67
CA LYS A 862 18.41 27.33 25.10
C LYS A 862 19.54 27.84 26.00
N GLN A 863 20.25 28.93 25.61
CA GLN A 863 21.54 29.26 26.17
C GLN A 863 21.52 30.43 27.16
N ASP A 864 20.51 31.30 27.12
CA ASP A 864 20.46 32.43 28.05
C ASP A 864 20.13 32.02 29.50
N ARG A 865 20.35 32.95 30.44
CA ARG A 865 20.00 32.75 31.86
C ARG A 865 18.51 32.49 32.02
N GLY A 866 18.18 31.44 32.77
CA GLY A 866 16.81 30.95 32.96
C GLY A 866 16.25 30.14 31.77
N GLY A 867 17.11 29.77 30.80
CA GLY A 867 16.72 28.91 29.66
C GLY A 867 16.89 27.42 29.93
N ILE A 868 16.72 26.63 28.87
CA ILE A 868 16.71 25.14 28.93
C ILE A 868 17.99 24.59 29.59
N ALA A 869 19.18 25.10 29.17
CA ALA A 869 20.43 24.57 29.66
C ALA A 869 20.66 24.81 31.18
N ASP A 870 20.08 25.87 31.77
CA ASP A 870 20.14 26.06 33.24
C ASP A 870 19.34 24.97 33.95
N ILE A 871 18.19 24.53 33.41
CA ILE A 871 17.35 23.45 33.97
C ILE A 871 18.11 22.11 33.85
N GLU A 872 18.69 21.82 32.68
CA GLU A 872 19.47 20.60 32.44
C GLU A 872 20.65 20.50 33.38
N PHE A 873 21.41 21.56 33.55
CA PHE A 873 22.57 21.61 34.46
C PHE A 873 22.17 21.49 35.94
N LEU A 874 21.03 22.04 36.36
CA LEU A 874 20.49 21.86 37.71
C LEU A 874 20.15 20.40 37.97
N ALA A 875 19.40 19.74 37.05
CA ALA A 875 19.07 18.34 37.15
C ALA A 875 20.32 17.45 37.23
N GLN A 876 21.26 17.66 36.34
CA GLN A 876 22.55 16.94 36.30
C GLN A 876 23.35 17.15 37.60
N TYR A 877 23.45 18.40 38.08
CA TYR A 877 24.15 18.67 39.32
C TYR A 877 23.54 17.94 40.51
N TRP A 878 22.22 18.03 40.70
CA TRP A 878 21.55 17.34 41.78
C TRP A 878 21.68 15.83 41.70
N ALA A 879 21.51 15.28 40.51
CA ALA A 879 21.65 13.84 40.30
C ALA A 879 23.09 13.36 40.68
N LEU A 880 24.13 14.02 40.18
CA LEU A 880 25.54 13.66 40.47
C LEU A 880 25.92 13.90 41.93
N ALA A 881 25.43 14.97 42.54
CA ALA A 881 25.74 15.30 43.94
C ALA A 881 25.23 14.24 44.92
N TRP A 882 24.06 13.66 44.64
CA TRP A 882 23.35 12.77 45.56
C TRP A 882 23.37 11.28 45.18
N ALA A 883 23.93 10.94 44.01
CA ALA A 883 23.90 9.57 43.45
C ALA A 883 24.51 8.51 44.38
N GLU A 884 25.52 8.82 45.13
CA GLU A 884 26.19 7.88 46.08
C GLU A 884 25.23 7.41 47.16
N ARG A 885 24.45 8.33 47.72
CA ARG A 885 23.51 8.02 48.82
C ARG A 885 22.11 7.62 48.29
N TYR A 886 21.77 8.09 47.13
CA TYR A 886 20.46 7.88 46.47
C TYR A 886 20.62 7.44 45.00
N PRO A 887 21.02 6.16 44.76
CA PRO A 887 21.28 5.68 43.39
C PRO A 887 20.10 5.83 42.41
N GLN A 888 18.87 5.91 42.92
CA GLN A 888 17.68 6.08 42.10
C GLN A 888 17.66 7.40 41.31
N VAL A 889 18.40 8.44 41.73
CA VAL A 889 18.39 9.74 41.04
C VAL A 889 19.15 9.73 39.71
N VAL A 890 20.00 8.70 39.45
CA VAL A 890 20.74 8.51 38.19
C VAL A 890 20.19 7.36 37.31
N MET A 891 19.07 6.76 37.70
CA MET A 891 18.49 5.65 36.95
C MET A 891 17.96 6.09 35.59
N PHE A 892 17.40 7.29 35.49
CA PHE A 892 16.82 7.82 34.27
C PHE A 892 17.78 8.76 33.54
N ALA A 893 17.75 8.70 32.20
CA ALA A 893 18.59 9.52 31.35
C ALA A 893 17.94 10.85 30.93
N ASP A 894 16.66 11.03 31.06
CA ASP A 894 15.94 12.25 30.68
C ASP A 894 15.81 13.24 31.82
N THR A 895 15.83 14.53 31.47
CA THR A 895 15.85 15.65 32.41
C THR A 895 14.63 15.67 33.35
N ILE A 896 13.43 15.40 32.86
CA ILE A 896 12.21 15.48 33.68
C ILE A 896 12.21 14.38 34.75
N ARG A 897 12.52 13.12 34.37
CA ARG A 897 12.55 12.01 35.34
C ARG A 897 13.69 12.14 36.32
N GLN A 898 14.83 12.77 35.94
CA GLN A 898 15.89 13.16 36.90
C GLN A 898 15.35 14.14 37.95
N LEU A 899 14.67 15.21 37.52
CA LEU A 899 14.03 16.18 38.41
C LEU A 899 12.98 15.52 39.33
N GLU A 900 12.14 14.68 38.79
CA GLU A 900 11.13 13.94 39.57
C GLU A 900 11.77 12.97 40.59
N SER A 901 12.88 12.33 40.20
CA SER A 901 13.61 11.41 41.08
C SER A 901 14.27 12.13 42.29
N VAL A 902 14.81 13.32 42.09
CA VAL A 902 15.39 14.11 43.20
C VAL A 902 14.30 14.67 44.13
N ALA A 903 13.13 15.01 43.61
CA ALA A 903 11.97 15.38 44.44
C ALA A 903 11.42 14.20 45.21
N SER A 904 11.29 13.02 44.59
CA SER A 904 10.80 11.78 45.21
C SER A 904 11.74 11.33 46.34
N ALA A 905 13.03 11.60 46.24
CA ALA A 905 14.02 11.37 47.27
C ALA A 905 14.03 12.48 48.36
N ALA A 906 13.15 13.47 48.31
CA ALA A 906 13.04 14.65 49.16
C ALA A 906 14.34 15.47 49.26
N LEU A 907 15.17 15.49 48.22
CA LEU A 907 16.42 16.24 48.09
C LEU A 907 16.20 17.68 47.60
N VAL A 908 15.19 17.91 46.83
CA VAL A 908 14.73 19.20 46.31
C VAL A 908 13.24 19.35 46.59
N PRO A 909 12.72 20.50 46.99
CA PRO A 909 11.30 20.71 47.23
C PRO A 909 10.46 20.47 45.95
N GLN A 910 9.36 19.73 46.06
CA GLN A 910 8.47 19.41 44.93
C GLN A 910 8.06 20.67 44.14
N ALA A 911 7.74 21.76 44.83
CA ALA A 911 7.36 23.02 44.20
C ALA A 911 8.46 23.60 43.27
N GLN A 912 9.74 23.42 43.59
CA GLN A 912 10.83 23.84 42.71
C GLN A 912 10.94 22.94 41.46
N VAL A 913 10.76 21.64 41.65
CA VAL A 913 10.74 20.68 40.54
C VAL A 913 9.56 20.92 39.60
N ASP A 914 8.38 21.22 40.16
CA ASP A 914 7.19 21.54 39.34
C ASP A 914 7.42 22.80 38.48
N VAL A 915 8.04 23.83 39.03
CA VAL A 915 8.40 25.05 38.30
C VAL A 915 9.39 24.78 37.17
N LEU A 916 10.46 24.01 37.44
CA LEU A 916 11.47 23.66 36.44
C LEU A 916 10.90 22.78 35.34
N THR A 917 10.07 21.80 35.70
CA THR A 917 9.42 20.91 34.74
C THR A 917 8.43 21.66 33.85
N ALA A 918 7.63 22.55 34.42
CA ALA A 918 6.71 23.40 33.64
C ALA A 918 7.47 24.31 32.67
N ALA A 919 8.52 25.01 33.13
CA ALA A 919 9.34 25.85 32.30
C ALA A 919 10.05 25.05 31.18
N TYR A 920 10.60 23.87 31.52
CA TYR A 920 11.24 22.97 30.54
C TYR A 920 10.28 22.56 29.42
N ARG A 921 9.07 22.13 29.78
CA ARG A 921 8.03 21.76 28.79
C ARG A 921 7.65 22.97 27.90
N THR A 922 7.47 24.15 28.49
CA THR A 922 7.15 25.38 27.75
C THR A 922 8.26 25.75 26.75
N TYR A 923 9.51 25.73 27.19
CA TYR A 923 10.65 26.03 26.31
C TYR A 923 10.85 24.99 25.21
N ARG A 924 10.71 23.69 25.55
CA ARG A 924 10.79 22.61 24.58
C ARG A 924 9.71 22.72 23.52
N ALA A 925 8.46 23.04 23.91
CA ALA A 925 7.37 23.26 22.96
C ALA A 925 7.66 24.44 22.02
N ALA A 926 8.13 25.55 22.58
CA ALA A 926 8.49 26.72 21.79
C ALA A 926 9.63 26.44 20.80
N THR A 927 10.67 25.70 21.24
CA THR A 927 11.79 25.32 20.34
C THR A 927 11.36 24.36 19.24
N HIS A 928 10.48 23.39 19.52
CA HIS A 928 9.93 22.47 18.52
C HIS A 928 9.08 23.22 17.49
N HIS A 929 8.14 24.07 17.93
CA HIS A 929 7.30 24.83 17.02
C HIS A 929 8.12 25.79 16.13
N ARG A 930 9.16 26.44 16.68
CA ARG A 930 10.07 27.27 15.87
C ARG A 930 10.89 26.48 14.87
N ALA A 931 11.37 25.30 15.26
CA ALA A 931 12.05 24.41 14.32
C ALA A 931 11.12 23.99 13.16
N LEU A 932 9.85 23.69 13.44
CA LEU A 932 8.84 23.39 12.42
C LEU A 932 8.50 24.62 11.56
N ALA A 933 8.55 25.82 12.13
CA ALA A 933 8.38 27.08 11.39
C ALA A 933 9.62 27.46 10.55
N GLY A 934 10.78 26.79 10.74
CA GLY A 934 12.05 27.18 10.13
C GLY A 934 12.70 28.39 10.80
N GLU A 935 12.34 28.67 12.06
CA GLU A 935 12.80 29.80 12.84
C GLU A 935 13.87 29.37 13.86
N PRO A 936 14.83 30.23 14.19
CA PRO A 936 15.80 29.97 15.24
C PRO A 936 15.13 29.91 16.63
N ALA A 937 15.77 29.23 17.60
CA ALA A 937 15.28 29.13 18.98
C ALA A 937 15.48 30.45 19.77
N LEU A 938 15.10 31.58 19.17
CA LEU A 938 15.25 32.94 19.71
C LEU A 938 13.86 33.56 19.93
N GLY A 939 13.53 33.88 21.18
CA GLY A 939 12.32 34.60 21.56
C GLY A 939 12.50 36.13 21.64
N ALA A 940 11.42 36.86 21.78
CA ALA A 940 11.47 38.28 22.15
C ALA A 940 12.04 38.44 23.57
N ALA A 941 12.66 39.57 23.90
CA ALA A 941 13.30 39.78 25.22
C ALA A 941 12.31 39.61 26.40
N GLY A 942 11.04 39.97 26.25
CA GLY A 942 9.97 39.77 27.25
C GLY A 942 9.26 38.43 27.22
N GLU A 943 9.54 37.57 26.23
CA GLU A 943 8.94 36.26 26.11
C GLU A 943 9.43 35.34 27.25
N PHE A 944 8.52 34.61 27.88
CA PHE A 944 8.80 33.73 29.03
C PHE A 944 9.41 34.42 30.24
N ALA A 945 9.09 35.72 30.47
CA ALA A 945 9.72 36.49 31.56
C ALA A 945 9.52 35.86 32.96
N THR A 946 8.34 35.28 33.20
CA THR A 946 8.01 34.60 34.45
C THR A 946 8.80 33.32 34.64
N GLU A 947 8.85 32.45 33.65
CA GLU A 947 9.58 31.18 33.67
C GLU A 947 11.07 31.44 33.80
N ARG A 948 11.60 32.43 33.05
CA ARG A 948 13.01 32.81 33.12
C ARG A 948 13.43 33.30 34.51
N ALA A 949 12.61 34.15 35.10
CA ALA A 949 12.89 34.70 36.44
C ALA A 949 12.86 33.57 37.51
N ALA A 950 11.89 32.65 37.40
CA ALA A 950 11.75 31.54 38.32
C ALA A 950 12.94 30.55 38.21
N VAL A 951 13.31 30.14 36.99
CA VAL A 951 14.47 29.27 36.74
C VAL A 951 15.77 29.91 37.17
N ALA A 952 15.98 31.20 36.84
CA ALA A 952 17.18 31.96 37.25
C ALA A 952 17.26 32.10 38.78
N GLY A 953 16.13 32.27 39.47
CA GLY A 953 16.06 32.32 40.93
C GLY A 953 16.48 30.99 41.59
N ILE A 954 15.97 29.85 41.06
CA ILE A 954 16.36 28.51 41.52
C ILE A 954 17.86 28.24 41.23
N TRP A 955 18.32 28.64 40.05
CA TRP A 955 19.73 28.57 39.67
C TRP A 955 20.62 29.32 40.68
N GLN A 956 20.26 30.58 40.99
CA GLN A 956 21.03 31.40 41.91
C GLN A 956 21.02 30.83 43.34
N ALA A 957 19.89 30.29 43.79
CA ALA A 957 19.80 29.69 45.11
C ALA A 957 20.64 28.40 45.22
N THR A 958 20.74 27.61 44.14
CA THR A 958 21.47 26.35 44.10
C THR A 958 22.98 26.57 43.85
N MET A 959 23.34 27.33 42.84
CA MET A 959 24.70 27.49 42.36
C MET A 959 25.46 28.69 42.95
N GLY A 960 24.72 29.63 43.57
CA GLY A 960 25.26 30.80 44.23
C GLY A 960 25.62 30.59 45.71
N ALA A 961 25.13 29.54 46.35
CA ALA A 961 25.41 29.17 47.72
C ALA A 961 26.75 28.38 47.85
N ALA A 962 27.41 28.44 48.99
CA ALA A 962 28.50 27.51 49.35
C ALA A 962 27.90 26.08 49.41
N PRO A 963 28.68 25.01 49.09
CA PRO A 963 28.18 23.66 49.10
C PRO A 963 27.58 23.34 50.46
N PRO A 964 26.38 22.65 50.52
CA PRO A 964 25.80 22.25 51.79
C PRO A 964 26.81 21.38 52.54
N ALA A 965 27.10 21.75 53.82
CA ALA A 965 27.95 20.96 54.67
C ALA A 965 27.37 19.56 54.78
N VAL A 966 28.13 18.54 54.39
CA VAL A 966 27.75 17.14 54.56
C VAL A 966 27.59 16.93 56.05
N GLN A 967 26.32 16.81 56.53
CA GLN A 967 26.07 16.31 57.88
C GLN A 967 26.47 14.85 57.88
N VAL A 968 27.52 14.52 58.64
CA VAL A 968 28.12 13.19 58.89
C VAL A 968 27.09 12.29 59.58
#